data_98165f032b590af7ff7917727d73d1e5
#
_entry.id   98165f032b590af7ff7917727d73d1e5
#
_cell.length_a   1.000
_cell.length_b   1.000
_cell.length_c   1.000
_cell.angle_alpha   90.00
_cell.angle_beta   90.00
_cell.angle_gamma   90.00
#
_symmetry.space_group_name_H-M   'P 1'
#
loop_
_entity.id
_entity.type
_entity.pdbx_description
1 polymer ?
#
loop_
_entity_poly.entity_id
_entity_poly.type
_entity_poly.pdbx_seq_one_letter_code
_entity_poly.pdbx_strand_id
1 'polypeptide(L)'
;MSHPYYGLNELREMFLKFFETKGHLRLPSFSLVPQNDKSILLINAGMTPMKPWFKGEEEPPRRRVCTCQKCIRTGDIDNVGHTARHGTYFEMLGNFSFGDYFKHEAIAWSWEFLTSPEWVGLEADRLYPSVFQDDDEAFDIWNKEIGIAKDRIFRFGKEDNFWEHGAGPCGPCSEIYYDRGPEYGCGKPTCTVGCDCDRYIEVWNNVFSQFDNDGHNNYTELKQKNIDTGMGLERLACVCQNVDSLFDVDTVMNITHKVSDITGAHYGESQKRDVSLRVITDHIRSATFMICDGILPSNEGRGYVLRRLLRRAARHGKLLGVNEPFLYQVVDTVIHENECQYPDLREKQGYITKVIRTEEENFARTIDGGMKIFTEMLDEHKAKGETMFSGADAFKLYDTFGFPIDLTIEMAADEGLQVNEDEFRALMQEQKERAREARKALGDLGWDDVDLGKEIPATEFLGYDNAENDGKVLAIVSEGELRDGIVAGMDAIVVLDRSVMYAEMGGQVGDQGVIATDKGRFEVNDVKANKGGKYLHYGKLVSGELAVGDKCHVAYDEARRSAIRRAHSATHLLDAALKKVLGDHVHQAGSLVEPDRLRFDFTHFEAVTPEQLAQVEKMINDAILTGIPVVTEVLPIDEARKKGAVAMFGEKYGEMVRVVEMGDFSMEFCGGTHLDNTAKAGLFHIRSESSVASGVRRIEATTGKLSLEMMGRANEMLQRAAQFFKTSPADLLDRIEQQANETKELRRMLDKMKAEASVGEARQFLASAKKIGGVDVVTAQRDGLDATALRQMGDFLRDKNPTVVAVLSSVKDGKVTFLAVCGKDAVAKGMKAGDLVRSVCTICGGKGGGKPDSAMGGGTDVLKVDDALAAVDDFVSKVLA
;
A
#
# COMPACT_ATOMS: atom_id res chain seq x y z
N MET A 1 25.57 -47.16 7.06
CA MET A 1 26.43 -46.05 7.52
C MET A 1 25.45 -44.97 7.89
N SER A 2 25.67 -44.23 9.01
CA SER A 2 24.77 -43.16 9.37
C SER A 2 24.82 -42.08 8.29
N HIS A 3 23.67 -41.67 7.77
CA HIS A 3 23.51 -40.61 6.83
C HIS A 3 24.27 -39.34 7.37
N PRO A 4 25.15 -38.71 6.62
CA PRO A 4 25.84 -37.53 7.12
C PRO A 4 24.82 -36.41 7.30
N TYR A 5 24.78 -35.84 8.49
CA TYR A 5 23.94 -34.66 8.80
C TYR A 5 24.70 -33.39 8.43
N TYR A 6 24.08 -32.54 7.58
CA TYR A 6 24.58 -31.23 7.22
C TYR A 6 23.53 -30.18 7.48
N GLY A 7 23.94 -29.05 8.06
CA GLY A 7 23.08 -27.86 8.18
C GLY A 7 22.81 -27.20 6.83
N LEU A 8 21.67 -26.48 6.71
CA LEU A 8 21.28 -25.80 5.47
C LEU A 8 22.37 -24.84 4.97
N ASN A 9 22.95 -24.03 5.86
CA ASN A 9 24.00 -23.09 5.52
C ASN A 9 25.30 -23.79 5.07
N GLU A 10 25.58 -24.96 5.62
CA GLU A 10 26.74 -25.80 5.26
C GLU A 10 26.56 -26.38 3.84
N LEU A 11 25.37 -26.90 3.53
CA LEU A 11 25.05 -27.43 2.20
C LEU A 11 25.14 -26.34 1.12
N ARG A 12 24.69 -25.12 1.41
CA ARG A 12 24.84 -23.98 0.50
C ARG A 12 26.30 -23.70 0.18
N GLU A 13 27.13 -23.60 1.17
CA GLU A 13 28.56 -23.32 0.99
C GLU A 13 29.29 -24.49 0.31
N MET A 14 28.91 -25.72 0.63
CA MET A 14 29.45 -26.92 0.01
C MET A 14 29.20 -26.96 -1.51
N PHE A 15 27.97 -26.63 -1.95
CA PHE A 15 27.61 -26.55 -3.37
C PHE A 15 28.41 -25.48 -4.10
N LEU A 16 28.49 -24.28 -3.55
CA LEU A 16 29.21 -23.19 -4.18
C LEU A 16 30.70 -23.50 -4.29
N LYS A 17 31.32 -24.07 -3.26
CA LYS A 17 32.73 -24.52 -3.28
C LYS A 17 32.96 -25.65 -4.28
N PHE A 18 32.05 -26.62 -4.38
CA PHE A 18 32.16 -27.69 -5.36
C PHE A 18 32.26 -27.11 -6.78
N PHE A 19 31.38 -26.20 -7.17
CA PHE A 19 31.41 -25.64 -8.51
C PHE A 19 32.55 -24.65 -8.73
N GLU A 20 33.07 -24.00 -7.69
CA GLU A 20 34.36 -23.28 -7.81
C GLU A 20 35.50 -24.21 -8.21
N THR A 21 35.55 -25.45 -7.68
CA THR A 21 36.55 -26.45 -8.10
C THR A 21 36.39 -26.86 -9.56
N LYS A 22 35.17 -26.74 -10.13
CA LYS A 22 34.90 -27.01 -11.56
C LYS A 22 35.09 -25.76 -12.43
N GLY A 23 35.66 -24.67 -11.88
CA GLY A 23 36.00 -23.43 -12.59
C GLY A 23 34.85 -22.42 -12.74
N HIS A 24 33.76 -22.58 -12.02
CA HIS A 24 32.66 -21.64 -12.02
C HIS A 24 33.00 -20.36 -11.22
N LEU A 25 32.50 -19.23 -11.69
CA LEU A 25 32.52 -17.99 -10.94
C LEU A 25 31.31 -17.99 -10.01
N ARG A 26 31.54 -17.87 -8.72
CA ARG A 26 30.47 -17.69 -7.74
C ARG A 26 29.90 -16.27 -7.86
N LEU A 27 28.61 -16.17 -8.12
CA LEU A 27 27.87 -14.91 -8.15
C LEU A 27 27.02 -14.76 -6.88
N PRO A 28 26.83 -13.52 -6.41
CA PRO A 28 25.83 -13.26 -5.37
C PRO A 28 24.42 -13.54 -5.91
N SER A 29 23.47 -13.75 -5.01
CA SER A 29 22.06 -13.83 -5.39
C SER A 29 21.58 -12.51 -6.00
N PHE A 30 20.84 -12.57 -7.08
CA PHE A 30 20.15 -11.42 -7.65
C PHE A 30 18.96 -11.03 -6.77
N SER A 31 18.48 -9.80 -6.95
CA SER A 31 17.25 -9.34 -6.30
C SER A 31 16.04 -10.17 -6.72
N LEU A 32 15.08 -10.33 -5.82
CA LEU A 32 13.76 -10.91 -6.12
C LEU A 32 12.97 -10.10 -7.14
N VAL A 33 13.33 -8.81 -7.31
CA VAL A 33 12.69 -7.91 -8.28
C VAL A 33 13.36 -8.08 -9.65
N PRO A 34 12.63 -8.61 -10.67
CA PRO A 34 13.20 -8.77 -12.00
C PRO A 34 13.61 -7.44 -12.60
N GLN A 35 14.79 -7.38 -13.20
CA GLN A 35 15.25 -6.23 -13.95
C GLN A 35 14.98 -6.47 -15.44
N ASN A 36 14.28 -5.54 -16.10
CA ASN A 36 13.96 -5.55 -17.54
C ASN A 36 13.08 -6.73 -18.04
N ASP A 37 12.57 -7.60 -17.18
CA ASP A 37 11.63 -8.67 -17.54
C ASP A 37 10.24 -8.37 -16.98
N LYS A 38 9.29 -8.05 -17.89
CA LYS A 38 7.88 -7.79 -17.54
C LYS A 38 7.01 -9.04 -17.56
N SER A 39 7.55 -10.19 -18.00
CA SER A 39 6.82 -11.44 -18.09
C SER A 39 6.61 -12.11 -16.75
N ILE A 40 7.42 -11.76 -15.75
CA ILE A 40 7.39 -12.32 -14.40
C ILE A 40 7.27 -11.23 -13.34
N LEU A 41 6.57 -11.56 -12.28
CA LEU A 41 6.33 -10.65 -11.17
C LEU A 41 7.50 -10.62 -10.17
N LEU A 42 8.03 -11.80 -9.87
CA LEU A 42 9.13 -12.07 -8.94
C LEU A 42 10.06 -13.14 -9.52
N ILE A 43 11.33 -13.11 -9.16
CA ILE A 43 12.29 -14.16 -9.54
C ILE A 43 11.87 -15.48 -8.89
N ASN A 44 11.65 -16.50 -9.72
CA ASN A 44 11.12 -17.80 -9.34
C ASN A 44 12.03 -18.99 -9.75
N ALA A 45 13.16 -18.71 -10.43
CA ALA A 45 14.17 -19.69 -10.84
C ALA A 45 15.54 -19.05 -10.94
N GLY A 46 16.60 -19.85 -10.82
CA GLY A 46 17.99 -19.39 -10.83
C GLY A 46 18.42 -18.74 -12.14
N MET A 47 17.93 -19.25 -13.27
CA MET A 47 18.28 -18.76 -14.60
C MET A 47 17.60 -17.42 -14.96
N THR A 48 16.49 -17.09 -14.31
CA THR A 48 15.64 -15.96 -14.73
C THR A 48 16.38 -14.62 -14.86
N PRO A 49 17.26 -14.23 -13.92
CA PRO A 49 18.04 -13.00 -14.04
C PRO A 49 19.09 -13.04 -15.16
N MET A 50 19.41 -14.23 -15.67
CA MET A 50 20.50 -14.48 -16.63
C MET A 50 19.98 -14.74 -18.06
N LYS A 51 18.68 -14.59 -18.33
CA LYS A 51 18.08 -14.80 -19.66
C LYS A 51 18.86 -14.13 -20.81
N PRO A 52 19.36 -12.88 -20.70
CA PRO A 52 20.15 -12.26 -21.77
C PRO A 52 21.44 -13.01 -22.10
N TRP A 53 22.10 -13.63 -21.09
CA TRP A 53 23.31 -14.44 -21.30
C TRP A 53 23.01 -15.76 -22.02
N PHE A 54 21.87 -16.39 -21.69
CA PHE A 54 21.41 -17.61 -22.38
C PHE A 54 21.10 -17.37 -23.85
N LYS A 55 20.52 -16.21 -24.18
CA LYS A 55 20.21 -15.80 -25.56
C LYS A 55 21.43 -15.28 -26.32
N GLY A 56 22.54 -15.01 -25.65
CA GLY A 56 23.71 -14.36 -26.24
C GLY A 56 23.48 -12.92 -26.65
N GLU A 57 22.55 -12.24 -25.95
CA GLU A 57 22.28 -10.81 -26.06
C GLU A 57 23.30 -9.98 -25.27
N GLU A 58 23.77 -10.55 -24.17
CA GLU A 58 24.82 -9.98 -23.31
C GLU A 58 25.90 -11.03 -23.04
N GLU A 59 27.16 -10.62 -22.86
CA GLU A 59 28.22 -11.52 -22.46
C GLU A 59 28.22 -11.75 -20.94
N PRO A 60 28.23 -13.00 -20.48
CA PRO A 60 28.33 -13.32 -19.06
C PRO A 60 29.72 -12.93 -18.51
N PRO A 61 29.85 -12.61 -17.20
CA PRO A 61 31.14 -12.30 -16.59
C PRO A 61 32.14 -13.47 -16.67
N ARG A 62 31.64 -14.71 -16.82
CA ARG A 62 32.34 -15.93 -17.10
C ARG A 62 31.39 -16.93 -17.74
N ARG A 63 31.83 -17.79 -18.63
CA ARG A 63 30.98 -18.81 -19.27
C ARG A 63 30.49 -19.90 -18.33
N ARG A 64 31.11 -20.05 -17.16
CA ARG A 64 30.67 -20.92 -16.05
C ARG A 64 30.38 -20.06 -14.84
N VAL A 65 29.19 -20.08 -14.36
CA VAL A 65 28.81 -19.40 -13.10
C VAL A 65 28.02 -20.32 -12.19
N CYS A 66 28.11 -20.11 -10.90
CA CYS A 66 27.24 -20.75 -9.92
C CYS A 66 26.68 -19.71 -8.92
N THR A 67 25.47 -19.97 -8.43
CA THR A 67 24.83 -19.08 -7.47
C THR A 67 23.85 -19.84 -6.60
N CYS A 68 23.57 -19.28 -5.43
CA CYS A 68 22.40 -19.63 -4.61
C CYS A 68 21.41 -18.50 -4.75
N GLN A 69 20.36 -18.70 -5.57
CA GLN A 69 19.39 -17.66 -5.93
C GLN A 69 18.16 -17.68 -5.02
N LYS A 70 17.83 -16.54 -4.44
CA LYS A 70 16.54 -16.28 -3.77
C LYS A 70 15.40 -16.41 -4.77
N CYS A 71 14.38 -17.20 -4.44
CA CYS A 71 13.23 -17.43 -5.30
C CYS A 71 11.92 -17.26 -4.53
N ILE A 72 10.89 -16.73 -5.20
CA ILE A 72 9.50 -16.68 -4.71
C ILE A 72 8.59 -17.34 -5.74
N ARG A 73 7.85 -18.37 -5.32
CA ARG A 73 6.79 -19.01 -6.12
C ARG A 73 5.42 -18.71 -5.53
N THR A 74 4.63 -17.91 -6.24
CA THR A 74 3.31 -17.45 -5.78
C THR A 74 2.22 -18.50 -5.96
N GLY A 75 2.39 -19.44 -6.91
CA GLY A 75 1.44 -20.55 -7.13
C GLY A 75 1.38 -21.54 -5.97
N ASP A 76 2.42 -21.61 -5.14
CA ASP A 76 2.51 -22.55 -4.02
C ASP A 76 1.93 -22.02 -2.70
N ILE A 77 1.53 -20.74 -2.64
CA ILE A 77 1.09 -20.07 -1.38
C ILE A 77 -0.03 -20.86 -0.70
N ASP A 78 -1.00 -21.37 -1.45
CA ASP A 78 -2.16 -22.07 -0.89
C ASP A 78 -1.82 -23.48 -0.38
N ASN A 79 -0.74 -24.07 -0.90
CA ASN A 79 -0.24 -25.38 -0.49
C ASN A 79 0.67 -25.34 0.74
N VAL A 80 1.14 -24.11 1.10
CA VAL A 80 2.03 -23.92 2.25
C VAL A 80 1.34 -24.36 3.54
N GLY A 81 2.06 -25.16 4.32
CA GLY A 81 1.56 -25.75 5.57
C GLY A 81 0.81 -27.06 5.41
N HIS A 82 0.21 -27.35 4.24
CA HIS A 82 -0.57 -28.56 3.95
C HIS A 82 0.27 -29.68 3.34
N THR A 83 1.36 -29.36 2.68
CA THR A 83 2.29 -30.31 2.07
C THR A 83 3.67 -30.22 2.69
N ALA A 84 4.47 -31.28 2.57
CA ALA A 84 5.83 -31.34 3.12
C ALA A 84 6.87 -30.55 2.30
N ARG A 85 6.57 -30.30 1.02
CA ARG A 85 7.55 -29.88 -0.01
C ARG A 85 7.32 -28.50 -0.62
N HIS A 86 6.23 -27.77 -0.26
CA HIS A 86 5.89 -26.46 -0.82
C HIS A 86 6.21 -25.35 0.17
N GLY A 87 6.96 -24.36 -0.28
CA GLY A 87 7.24 -23.11 0.39
C GLY A 87 7.17 -21.96 -0.60
N THR A 88 6.78 -20.77 -0.12
CA THR A 88 6.71 -19.57 -0.96
C THR A 88 8.12 -19.06 -1.29
N TYR A 89 8.96 -18.89 -0.28
CA TYR A 89 10.36 -18.54 -0.41
C TYR A 89 11.23 -19.81 -0.34
N PHE A 90 12.16 -19.94 -1.24
CA PHE A 90 13.19 -20.98 -1.20
C PHE A 90 14.48 -20.50 -1.87
N GLU A 91 15.55 -21.21 -1.60
CA GLU A 91 16.84 -20.97 -2.22
C GLU A 91 17.11 -22.01 -3.31
N MET A 92 17.41 -21.54 -4.51
CA MET A 92 17.76 -22.40 -5.64
C MET A 92 19.27 -22.36 -5.87
N LEU A 93 19.94 -23.49 -5.64
CA LEU A 93 21.32 -23.73 -6.01
C LEU A 93 21.38 -23.99 -7.51
N GLY A 94 22.21 -23.28 -8.24
CA GLY A 94 22.33 -23.41 -9.68
C GLY A 94 23.77 -23.31 -10.18
N ASN A 95 24.11 -24.18 -11.13
CA ASN A 95 25.33 -24.06 -11.93
C ASN A 95 24.94 -23.90 -13.40
N PHE A 96 25.59 -22.98 -14.06
CA PHE A 96 25.24 -22.52 -15.40
C PHE A 96 26.44 -22.58 -16.35
N SER A 97 26.15 -22.98 -17.61
CA SER A 97 27.10 -22.96 -18.70
C SER A 97 26.54 -22.16 -19.87
N PHE A 98 27.28 -21.19 -20.34
CA PHE A 98 26.92 -20.35 -21.49
C PHE A 98 27.82 -20.77 -22.68
N GLY A 99 27.41 -21.85 -23.37
CA GLY A 99 28.15 -22.40 -24.52
C GLY A 99 29.55 -22.95 -24.22
N ASP A 100 29.78 -23.45 -23.00
CA ASP A 100 31.09 -24.04 -22.59
C ASP A 100 30.96 -25.55 -22.43
N TYR A 101 30.31 -26.06 -21.38
CA TYR A 101 30.03 -27.50 -21.20
C TYR A 101 28.52 -27.78 -21.40
N PHE A 102 28.17 -29.07 -21.55
CA PHE A 102 26.81 -29.50 -21.80
C PHE A 102 26.46 -30.75 -20.97
N LYS A 103 25.67 -31.68 -21.51
CA LYS A 103 25.06 -32.80 -20.80
C LYS A 103 26.04 -33.68 -20.04
N HIS A 104 27.18 -34.05 -20.65
CA HIS A 104 28.15 -34.96 -20.05
C HIS A 104 28.70 -34.45 -18.72
N GLU A 105 29.18 -33.23 -18.70
CA GLU A 105 29.71 -32.61 -17.47
C GLU A 105 28.62 -32.31 -16.47
N ALA A 106 27.46 -31.81 -16.92
CA ALA A 106 26.36 -31.47 -16.03
C ALA A 106 25.86 -32.69 -15.25
N ILE A 107 25.62 -33.80 -15.94
CA ILE A 107 25.18 -35.05 -15.35
C ILE A 107 26.28 -35.64 -14.44
N ALA A 108 27.55 -35.69 -14.93
CA ALA A 108 28.63 -36.22 -14.14
C ALA A 108 28.88 -35.44 -12.84
N TRP A 109 28.86 -34.10 -12.90
CA TRP A 109 29.08 -33.27 -11.71
C TRP A 109 27.91 -33.28 -10.76
N SER A 110 26.66 -33.34 -11.24
CA SER A 110 25.51 -33.49 -10.35
C SER A 110 25.55 -34.80 -9.59
N TRP A 111 25.95 -35.91 -10.28
CA TRP A 111 26.11 -37.19 -9.63
C TRP A 111 27.29 -37.21 -8.64
N GLU A 112 28.45 -36.66 -9.03
CA GLU A 112 29.63 -36.53 -8.16
C GLU A 112 29.29 -35.75 -6.87
N PHE A 113 28.64 -34.61 -7.01
CA PHE A 113 28.25 -33.78 -5.85
C PHE A 113 27.34 -34.52 -4.88
N LEU A 114 26.32 -35.21 -5.38
CA LEU A 114 25.37 -35.91 -4.52
C LEU A 114 25.97 -37.19 -3.89
N THR A 115 26.83 -37.94 -4.58
CA THR A 115 27.25 -39.27 -4.15
C THR A 115 28.65 -39.36 -3.57
N SER A 116 29.53 -38.40 -3.86
CA SER A 116 30.91 -38.42 -3.32
C SER A 116 30.91 -38.15 -1.81
N PRO A 117 31.64 -38.99 -1.03
CA PRO A 117 31.80 -38.78 0.42
C PRO A 117 32.53 -37.48 0.79
N GLU A 118 33.25 -36.86 -0.16
CA GLU A 118 33.90 -35.56 0.03
C GLU A 118 32.88 -34.39 -0.01
N TRP A 119 31.69 -34.64 -0.55
CA TRP A 119 30.62 -33.71 -0.69
C TRP A 119 29.38 -34.23 0.07
N VAL A 120 28.23 -34.32 -0.57
CA VAL A 120 26.98 -34.69 0.14
C VAL A 120 26.99 -36.17 0.59
N GLY A 121 27.47 -37.11 -0.22
CA GLY A 121 27.64 -38.50 0.16
C GLY A 121 26.33 -39.29 0.29
N LEU A 122 25.29 -38.98 -0.49
CA LEU A 122 24.02 -39.73 -0.51
C LEU A 122 24.23 -41.14 -1.05
N GLU A 123 23.40 -42.09 -0.59
CA GLU A 123 23.42 -43.44 -1.09
C GLU A 123 22.98 -43.48 -2.56
N ALA A 124 23.92 -43.91 -3.45
CA ALA A 124 23.70 -43.95 -4.88
C ALA A 124 22.53 -44.89 -5.31
N ASP A 125 22.21 -45.88 -4.52
CA ASP A 125 21.11 -46.82 -4.76
C ASP A 125 19.74 -46.23 -4.44
N ARG A 126 19.66 -45.12 -3.72
CA ARG A 126 18.42 -44.36 -3.46
C ARG A 126 18.19 -43.21 -4.46
N LEU A 127 19.10 -42.95 -5.38
CA LEU A 127 18.98 -41.91 -6.40
C LEU A 127 18.45 -42.49 -7.73
N TYR A 128 17.46 -41.87 -8.31
CA TYR A 128 16.77 -42.27 -9.53
C TYR A 128 16.72 -41.11 -10.51
N PRO A 129 17.46 -41.14 -11.63
CA PRO A 129 17.37 -40.11 -12.65
C PRO A 129 16.14 -40.31 -13.55
N SER A 130 15.58 -39.18 -14.01
CA SER A 130 14.65 -39.14 -15.13
C SER A 130 15.24 -38.38 -16.31
N VAL A 131 14.72 -38.60 -17.51
CA VAL A 131 15.10 -37.91 -18.74
C VAL A 131 13.89 -37.67 -19.61
N PHE A 132 13.94 -36.64 -20.45
CA PHE A 132 12.91 -36.44 -21.46
C PHE A 132 12.80 -37.67 -22.37
N GLN A 133 11.59 -38.06 -22.71
CA GLN A 133 11.28 -39.31 -23.42
C GLN A 133 12.09 -39.53 -24.69
N ASP A 134 12.40 -38.44 -25.44
CA ASP A 134 13.13 -38.46 -26.70
C ASP A 134 14.65 -38.12 -26.56
N ASP A 135 15.12 -37.94 -25.33
CA ASP A 135 16.53 -37.60 -25.05
C ASP A 135 17.37 -38.88 -24.79
N ASP A 136 17.69 -39.59 -25.88
CA ASP A 136 18.53 -40.78 -25.81
C ASP A 136 19.97 -40.50 -25.37
N GLU A 137 20.49 -39.28 -25.66
CA GLU A 137 21.84 -38.88 -25.24
C GLU A 137 21.93 -38.81 -23.71
N ALA A 138 21.03 -38.13 -23.05
CA ALA A 138 21.00 -38.05 -21.59
C ALA A 138 20.81 -39.46 -20.97
N PHE A 139 19.93 -40.28 -21.55
CA PHE A 139 19.72 -41.64 -21.09
C PHE A 139 21.01 -42.47 -21.20
N ASP A 140 21.76 -42.37 -22.32
CA ASP A 140 22.99 -43.07 -22.53
C ASP A 140 24.11 -42.61 -21.60
N ILE A 141 24.20 -41.32 -21.28
CA ILE A 141 25.16 -40.80 -20.29
C ILE A 141 24.85 -41.40 -18.91
N TRP A 142 23.62 -41.40 -18.43
CA TRP A 142 23.27 -42.05 -17.17
C TRP A 142 23.57 -43.53 -17.14
N ASN A 143 23.27 -44.25 -18.23
CA ASN A 143 23.44 -45.69 -18.27
C ASN A 143 24.87 -46.13 -18.49
N LYS A 144 25.58 -45.51 -19.47
CA LYS A 144 26.88 -45.97 -19.93
C LYS A 144 28.07 -45.31 -19.24
N GLU A 145 27.95 -44.02 -18.91
CA GLU A 145 29.04 -43.27 -18.31
C GLU A 145 28.96 -43.26 -16.79
N ILE A 146 27.77 -42.96 -16.25
CA ILE A 146 27.55 -43.00 -14.80
C ILE A 146 27.34 -44.43 -14.28
N GLY A 147 26.79 -45.30 -15.11
CA GLY A 147 26.63 -46.71 -14.76
C GLY A 147 25.31 -47.05 -14.07
N ILE A 148 24.28 -46.22 -14.17
CA ILE A 148 22.97 -46.50 -13.62
C ILE A 148 22.28 -47.58 -14.45
N ALA A 149 21.66 -48.56 -13.79
CA ALA A 149 20.88 -49.62 -14.45
C ALA A 149 19.68 -49.03 -15.20
N LYS A 150 19.35 -49.58 -16.36
CA LYS A 150 18.31 -49.04 -17.26
C LYS A 150 16.92 -48.95 -16.61
N ASP A 151 16.60 -49.88 -15.72
CA ASP A 151 15.35 -49.97 -14.98
C ASP A 151 15.26 -48.96 -13.84
N ARG A 152 16.34 -48.21 -13.57
CA ARG A 152 16.38 -47.09 -12.62
C ARG A 152 16.38 -45.74 -13.30
N ILE A 153 16.35 -45.66 -14.62
CA ILE A 153 16.29 -44.41 -15.39
C ILE A 153 14.89 -44.30 -15.99
N PHE A 154 14.17 -43.28 -15.58
CA PHE A 154 12.77 -43.04 -15.97
C PHE A 154 12.66 -42.08 -17.17
N ARG A 155 11.68 -42.30 -18.03
CA ARG A 155 11.43 -41.44 -19.19
C ARG A 155 10.06 -40.78 -19.04
N PHE A 156 10.04 -39.46 -19.02
CA PHE A 156 8.80 -38.69 -18.91
C PHE A 156 8.59 -37.78 -20.12
N GLY A 157 7.35 -37.33 -20.26
CA GLY A 157 6.96 -36.46 -21.35
C GLY A 157 7.32 -34.99 -21.10
N LYS A 158 6.72 -34.14 -21.92
CA LYS A 158 6.98 -32.69 -21.85
C LYS A 158 6.52 -32.07 -20.53
N GLU A 159 5.52 -32.63 -19.88
CA GLU A 159 4.99 -32.10 -18.63
C GLU A 159 5.99 -32.19 -17.48
N ASP A 160 6.85 -33.21 -17.47
CA ASP A 160 7.78 -33.45 -16.38
C ASP A 160 9.26 -33.18 -16.78
N ASN A 161 9.73 -33.65 -17.95
CA ASN A 161 11.12 -33.53 -18.34
C ASN A 161 11.40 -32.56 -19.51
N PHE A 162 10.63 -31.50 -19.62
CA PHE A 162 10.95 -30.38 -20.51
C PHE A 162 10.67 -29.06 -19.78
N TRP A 163 11.73 -28.34 -19.48
CA TRP A 163 11.59 -27.08 -18.73
C TRP A 163 11.36 -25.90 -19.66
N GLU A 164 10.27 -25.16 -19.38
CA GLU A 164 9.94 -23.88 -20.03
C GLU A 164 9.19 -22.96 -19.06
N HIS A 165 9.41 -21.66 -19.18
CA HIS A 165 8.69 -20.68 -18.37
C HIS A 165 8.42 -19.41 -19.17
N GLY A 166 7.22 -19.33 -19.74
CA GLY A 166 6.82 -18.24 -20.62
C GLY A 166 7.70 -18.16 -21.86
N ALA A 167 7.96 -16.92 -22.33
CA ALA A 167 8.90 -16.68 -23.43
C ALA A 167 10.33 -16.72 -22.91
N GLY A 168 11.21 -17.41 -23.65
CA GLY A 168 12.64 -17.47 -23.35
C GLY A 168 13.30 -18.82 -23.54
N PRO A 169 14.55 -18.97 -23.06
CA PRO A 169 15.35 -20.18 -23.17
C PRO A 169 14.65 -21.37 -22.51
N CYS A 170 14.64 -22.52 -23.18
CA CYS A 170 13.99 -23.74 -22.73
C CYS A 170 14.67 -24.99 -23.31
N GLY A 171 14.30 -26.16 -22.81
CA GLY A 171 14.83 -27.44 -23.34
C GLY A 171 14.46 -28.64 -22.52
N PRO A 172 14.80 -29.83 -23.03
CA PRO A 172 14.66 -31.09 -22.28
C PRO A 172 15.47 -31.03 -21.00
N CYS A 173 15.05 -31.75 -19.99
CA CYS A 173 15.76 -31.81 -18.71
C CYS A 173 15.87 -33.23 -18.17
N SER A 174 16.80 -33.37 -17.22
CA SER A 174 17.02 -34.61 -16.47
C SER A 174 16.95 -34.27 -14.98
N GLU A 175 16.00 -34.89 -14.30
CA GLU A 175 15.79 -34.70 -12.86
C GLU A 175 16.40 -35.87 -12.08
N ILE A 176 16.84 -35.59 -10.85
CA ILE A 176 17.36 -36.59 -9.93
C ILE A 176 16.43 -36.66 -8.73
N TYR A 177 15.82 -37.83 -8.54
CA TYR A 177 14.92 -38.11 -7.42
C TYR A 177 15.63 -38.92 -6.34
N TYR A 178 15.31 -38.63 -5.08
CA TYR A 178 15.78 -39.41 -3.94
C TYR A 178 14.61 -40.20 -3.32
N ASP A 179 14.76 -41.52 -3.17
CA ASP A 179 13.80 -42.40 -2.49
C ASP A 179 13.95 -42.27 -0.96
N ARG A 180 13.03 -41.60 -0.32
CA ARG A 180 13.00 -41.40 1.14
C ARG A 180 12.61 -42.69 1.90
N GLY A 181 12.01 -43.67 1.20
CA GLY A 181 11.53 -44.89 1.80
C GLY A 181 10.02 -45.11 1.66
N PRO A 182 9.56 -46.38 1.78
CA PRO A 182 8.15 -46.71 1.61
C PRO A 182 7.21 -46.03 2.62
N GLU A 183 7.74 -45.64 3.78
CA GLU A 183 6.99 -44.90 4.84
C GLU A 183 6.46 -43.57 4.37
N TYR A 184 7.13 -42.91 3.41
CA TYR A 184 6.72 -41.64 2.79
C TYR A 184 5.81 -41.85 1.56
N GLY A 185 5.55 -43.09 1.19
CA GLY A 185 4.79 -43.45 0.00
C GLY A 185 3.28 -43.36 0.20
N CYS A 186 2.54 -43.21 -0.92
CA CYS A 186 1.07 -43.20 -0.92
C CYS A 186 0.43 -44.57 -0.63
N GLY A 187 1.20 -45.63 -0.37
CA GLY A 187 0.72 -46.99 -0.10
C GLY A 187 0.14 -47.73 -1.33
N LYS A 188 0.15 -47.12 -2.50
CA LYS A 188 -0.35 -47.75 -3.73
C LYS A 188 0.72 -48.66 -4.34
N PRO A 189 0.35 -49.83 -4.92
CA PRO A 189 1.30 -50.71 -5.61
C PRO A 189 2.00 -50.07 -6.80
N THR A 190 1.41 -49.01 -7.36
CA THR A 190 1.94 -48.23 -8.49
C THR A 190 2.83 -47.06 -8.06
N CYS A 191 3.16 -46.94 -6.77
CA CYS A 191 4.06 -45.89 -6.28
C CYS A 191 5.46 -46.04 -6.87
N THR A 192 5.87 -45.09 -7.70
CA THR A 192 7.16 -45.06 -8.41
C THR A 192 7.63 -43.61 -8.54
N VAL A 193 8.81 -43.38 -9.13
CA VAL A 193 9.28 -42.05 -9.50
C VAL A 193 8.25 -41.34 -10.37
N GLY A 194 7.99 -40.07 -10.11
CA GLY A 194 6.89 -39.31 -10.71
C GLY A 194 5.55 -39.41 -10.01
N CYS A 195 5.47 -40.15 -8.89
CA CYS A 195 4.27 -40.14 -8.06
C CYS A 195 4.18 -38.86 -7.23
N ASP A 196 2.97 -38.29 -7.08
CA ASP A 196 2.74 -37.05 -6.31
C ASP A 196 2.93 -37.20 -4.79
N CYS A 197 3.27 -38.41 -4.28
CA CYS A 197 3.55 -38.59 -2.87
C CYS A 197 4.99 -38.13 -2.50
N ASP A 198 5.27 -38.06 -1.19
CA ASP A 198 6.54 -37.56 -0.65
C ASP A 198 7.69 -38.61 -0.62
N ARG A 199 7.48 -39.79 -1.21
CA ARG A 199 8.50 -40.85 -1.24
C ARG A 199 9.67 -40.50 -2.16
N TYR A 200 9.37 -40.17 -3.43
CA TYR A 200 10.39 -39.82 -4.43
C TYR A 200 10.41 -38.29 -4.55
N ILE A 201 11.33 -37.67 -3.81
CA ILE A 201 11.48 -36.22 -3.85
C ILE A 201 12.50 -35.85 -4.94
N GLU A 202 12.11 -34.95 -5.85
CA GLU A 202 13.02 -34.31 -6.80
C GLU A 202 13.99 -33.43 -6.02
N VAL A 203 15.28 -33.71 -6.09
CA VAL A 203 16.33 -32.93 -5.44
C VAL A 203 17.07 -32.02 -6.41
N TRP A 204 17.21 -32.39 -7.68
CA TRP A 204 17.96 -31.61 -8.65
C TRP A 204 17.39 -31.75 -10.06
N ASN A 205 17.25 -30.63 -10.78
CA ASN A 205 16.88 -30.61 -12.19
C ASN A 205 18.05 -30.06 -13.05
N ASN A 206 18.51 -30.82 -14.05
CA ASN A 206 19.48 -30.40 -15.02
C ASN A 206 18.79 -30.09 -16.34
N VAL A 207 18.65 -28.81 -16.68
CA VAL A 207 17.99 -28.34 -17.90
C VAL A 207 19.04 -28.15 -19.02
N PHE A 208 18.80 -28.77 -20.15
CA PHE A 208 19.64 -28.68 -21.35
C PHE A 208 19.03 -27.62 -22.28
N SER A 209 19.30 -26.36 -21.95
CA SER A 209 18.69 -25.19 -22.61
C SER A 209 19.28 -25.03 -24.01
N GLN A 210 18.48 -25.37 -25.01
CA GLN A 210 18.89 -25.34 -26.43
C GLN A 210 17.89 -24.71 -27.37
N PHE A 211 16.70 -24.35 -26.86
CA PHE A 211 15.66 -23.67 -27.59
C PHE A 211 15.25 -22.33 -26.95
N ASP A 212 14.72 -21.42 -27.77
CA ASP A 212 14.06 -20.18 -27.35
C ASP A 212 12.57 -20.28 -27.73
N ASN A 213 11.69 -20.17 -26.74
CA ASN A 213 10.23 -20.13 -26.92
C ASN A 213 9.77 -18.67 -27.05
N ASP A 214 9.00 -18.34 -28.10
CA ASP A 214 8.44 -17.00 -28.35
C ASP A 214 7.23 -16.67 -27.44
N GLY A 215 6.82 -17.59 -26.58
CA GLY A 215 5.63 -17.48 -25.74
C GLY A 215 4.33 -17.94 -26.38
N HIS A 216 4.41 -18.40 -27.63
CA HIS A 216 3.31 -18.97 -28.40
C HIS A 216 3.55 -20.43 -28.77
N ASN A 217 4.45 -21.11 -28.06
CA ASN A 217 4.89 -22.48 -28.31
C ASN A 217 5.61 -22.68 -29.66
N ASN A 218 6.22 -21.63 -30.22
CA ASN A 218 7.14 -21.77 -31.33
C ASN A 218 8.58 -21.78 -30.77
N TYR A 219 9.30 -22.84 -31.12
CA TYR A 219 10.66 -23.08 -30.60
C TYR A 219 11.69 -22.86 -31.72
N THR A 220 12.68 -22.02 -31.46
CA THR A 220 13.85 -21.83 -32.31
C THR A 220 15.10 -22.25 -31.58
N GLU A 221 16.07 -22.85 -32.31
CA GLU A 221 17.33 -23.21 -31.68
C GLU A 221 18.09 -21.96 -31.20
N LEU A 222 18.63 -22.03 -29.97
CA LEU A 222 19.56 -21.04 -29.45
C LEU A 222 20.89 -21.04 -30.23
N LYS A 223 21.55 -19.92 -30.32
CA LYS A 223 22.89 -19.80 -30.96
C LYS A 223 23.96 -20.69 -30.30
N GLN A 224 23.77 -21.01 -29.05
CA GLN A 224 24.66 -21.86 -28.24
C GLN A 224 23.83 -22.76 -27.35
N LYS A 225 24.36 -23.95 -27.04
CA LYS A 225 23.79 -24.87 -26.08
C LYS A 225 24.22 -24.45 -24.67
N ASN A 226 23.30 -24.37 -23.76
CA ASN A 226 23.55 -23.91 -22.41
C ASN A 226 23.12 -24.96 -21.38
N ILE A 227 23.70 -24.89 -20.19
CA ILE A 227 23.23 -25.60 -19.00
C ILE A 227 22.61 -24.63 -18.03
N ASP A 228 21.44 -25.00 -17.61
CA ASP A 228 20.70 -24.39 -16.50
C ASP A 228 20.39 -25.49 -15.50
N THR A 229 20.79 -25.34 -14.24
CA THR A 229 20.40 -26.31 -13.22
C THR A 229 19.72 -25.64 -12.05
N GLY A 230 18.80 -26.39 -11.42
CA GLY A 230 18.10 -25.95 -10.23
C GLY A 230 18.00 -27.06 -9.21
N MET A 231 18.60 -26.84 -8.04
CA MET A 231 18.47 -27.72 -6.88
C MET A 231 17.89 -26.91 -5.71
N GLY A 232 16.74 -27.31 -5.19
CA GLY A 232 16.15 -26.69 -4.00
C GLY A 232 17.00 -26.96 -2.78
N LEU A 233 17.59 -25.92 -2.18
CA LEU A 233 18.46 -26.07 -1.02
C LEU A 233 17.71 -26.70 0.16
N GLU A 234 16.50 -26.25 0.44
CA GLU A 234 15.66 -26.76 1.53
C GLU A 234 15.28 -28.24 1.28
N ARG A 235 15.03 -28.63 0.01
CA ARG A 235 14.77 -30.04 -0.33
C ARG A 235 15.97 -30.93 -0.11
N LEU A 236 17.17 -30.49 -0.53
CA LEU A 236 18.41 -31.21 -0.27
C LEU A 236 18.66 -31.30 1.25
N ALA A 237 18.46 -30.21 2.00
CA ALA A 237 18.62 -30.21 3.45
C ALA A 237 17.64 -31.18 4.13
N CYS A 238 16.37 -31.22 3.66
CA CYS A 238 15.38 -32.17 4.15
C CYS A 238 15.83 -33.63 4.00
N VAL A 239 16.43 -33.96 2.85
CA VAL A 239 17.04 -35.29 2.61
C VAL A 239 18.22 -35.53 3.53
N CYS A 240 19.19 -34.59 3.61
CA CYS A 240 20.43 -34.78 4.38
C CYS A 240 20.18 -34.77 5.89
N GLN A 241 19.19 -34.05 6.39
CA GLN A 241 18.82 -34.05 7.80
C GLN A 241 17.81 -35.15 8.17
N ASN A 242 17.33 -35.90 7.15
CA ASN A 242 16.32 -36.96 7.30
C ASN A 242 15.12 -36.51 8.11
N VAL A 243 14.53 -35.36 7.71
CA VAL A 243 13.35 -34.75 8.32
C VAL A 243 12.13 -34.86 7.42
N ASP A 244 10.92 -34.78 8.01
CA ASP A 244 9.67 -35.08 7.28
C ASP A 244 9.27 -33.97 6.29
N SER A 245 9.60 -32.73 6.60
CA SER A 245 9.15 -31.57 5.86
C SER A 245 10.27 -30.53 5.77
N LEU A 246 10.19 -29.65 4.75
CA LEU A 246 11.08 -28.49 4.64
C LEU A 246 10.98 -27.55 5.85
N PHE A 247 9.86 -27.61 6.60
CA PHE A 247 9.66 -26.84 7.84
C PHE A 247 10.41 -27.41 9.03
N ASP A 248 10.87 -28.65 8.91
CA ASP A 248 11.64 -29.35 9.95
C ASP A 248 13.17 -29.21 9.75
N VAL A 249 13.58 -28.53 8.66
CA VAL A 249 14.98 -28.21 8.39
C VAL A 249 15.50 -27.22 9.44
N ASP A 250 16.73 -27.40 9.91
CA ASP A 250 17.37 -26.72 11.04
C ASP A 250 17.08 -25.20 11.12
N THR A 251 17.44 -24.44 10.09
CA THR A 251 17.25 -22.98 10.07
C THR A 251 15.77 -22.56 10.01
N VAL A 252 14.94 -23.34 9.32
CA VAL A 252 13.48 -23.09 9.22
C VAL A 252 12.80 -23.43 10.54
N MET A 253 13.23 -24.54 11.18
CA MET A 253 12.73 -24.96 12.49
C MET A 253 13.02 -23.93 13.60
N ASN A 254 14.19 -23.27 13.55
CA ASN A 254 14.51 -22.19 14.49
C ASN A 254 13.52 -21.03 14.39
N ILE A 255 13.07 -20.68 13.17
CA ILE A 255 12.03 -19.67 12.95
C ILE A 255 10.68 -20.18 13.48
N THR A 256 10.33 -21.45 13.22
CA THR A 256 9.11 -22.08 13.74
C THR A 256 9.08 -22.07 15.27
N HIS A 257 10.20 -22.39 15.92
CA HIS A 257 10.33 -22.32 17.38
C HIS A 257 10.09 -20.90 17.91
N LYS A 258 10.64 -19.87 17.24
CA LYS A 258 10.38 -18.49 17.60
C LYS A 258 8.91 -18.11 17.50
N VAL A 259 8.23 -18.57 16.44
CA VAL A 259 6.78 -18.39 16.29
C VAL A 259 6.02 -19.12 17.40
N SER A 260 6.42 -20.37 17.73
CA SER A 260 5.86 -21.15 18.84
C SER A 260 5.97 -20.44 20.18
N ASP A 261 7.16 -19.89 20.49
CA ASP A 261 7.41 -19.15 21.73
C ASP A 261 6.50 -17.93 21.87
N ILE A 262 6.26 -17.19 20.77
CA ILE A 262 5.42 -15.99 20.79
C ILE A 262 3.93 -16.35 20.88
N THR A 263 3.49 -17.38 20.15
CA THR A 263 2.09 -17.77 20.07
C THR A 263 1.64 -18.66 21.22
N GLY A 264 2.58 -19.30 21.92
CA GLY A 264 2.30 -20.34 22.94
C GLY A 264 1.76 -21.64 22.34
N ALA A 265 1.77 -21.81 21.03
CA ALA A 265 1.39 -23.04 20.34
C ALA A 265 2.63 -23.92 20.13
N HIS A 266 2.57 -25.21 20.43
CA HIS A 266 3.72 -26.11 20.25
C HIS A 266 3.58 -26.89 18.93
N TYR A 267 4.66 -26.91 18.18
CA TYR A 267 4.76 -27.66 16.92
C TYR A 267 4.73 -29.17 17.23
N GLY A 268 3.94 -29.92 16.47
CA GLY A 268 3.72 -31.36 16.69
C GLY A 268 2.53 -31.69 17.61
N GLU A 269 1.84 -30.71 18.19
CA GLU A 269 0.67 -30.98 19.04
C GLU A 269 -0.60 -31.34 18.27
N SER A 270 -0.82 -30.67 17.12
CA SER A 270 -1.96 -30.97 16.26
C SER A 270 -1.75 -30.43 14.86
N GLN A 271 -2.22 -31.20 13.86
CA GLN A 271 -2.10 -30.81 12.45
C GLN A 271 -2.60 -29.39 12.15
N LYS A 272 -3.71 -28.97 12.77
CA LYS A 272 -4.28 -27.62 12.55
C LYS A 272 -3.37 -26.51 13.07
N ARG A 273 -2.71 -26.71 14.23
CA ARG A 273 -1.73 -25.74 14.78
C ARG A 273 -0.46 -25.75 13.97
N ASP A 274 0.01 -26.93 13.55
CA ASP A 274 1.23 -27.09 12.75
C ASP A 274 1.09 -26.37 11.41
N VAL A 275 -0.07 -26.47 10.74
CA VAL A 275 -0.36 -25.70 9.52
C VAL A 275 -0.22 -24.20 9.79
N SER A 276 -0.78 -23.69 10.87
CA SER A 276 -0.69 -22.27 11.21
C SER A 276 0.76 -21.84 11.50
N LEU A 277 1.51 -22.64 12.22
CA LEU A 277 2.92 -22.36 12.52
C LEU A 277 3.78 -22.37 11.26
N ARG A 278 3.56 -23.34 10.34
CA ARG A 278 4.25 -23.43 9.06
C ARG A 278 3.94 -22.24 8.14
N VAL A 279 2.67 -21.86 8.04
CA VAL A 279 2.24 -20.69 7.26
C VAL A 279 2.89 -19.41 7.76
N ILE A 280 2.88 -19.17 9.07
CA ILE A 280 3.52 -17.99 9.66
C ILE A 280 5.02 -18.00 9.38
N THR A 281 5.69 -19.13 9.57
CA THR A 281 7.13 -19.31 9.34
C THR A 281 7.52 -19.03 7.89
N ASP A 282 6.82 -19.61 6.93
CA ASP A 282 7.07 -19.41 5.51
C ASP A 282 6.85 -17.95 5.10
N HIS A 283 5.73 -17.40 5.52
CA HIS A 283 5.33 -16.07 5.07
C HIS A 283 6.17 -14.95 5.68
N ILE A 284 6.59 -15.07 6.94
CA ILE A 284 7.48 -14.09 7.54
C ILE A 284 8.90 -14.16 6.96
N ARG A 285 9.38 -15.38 6.63
CA ARG A 285 10.62 -15.58 5.89
C ARG A 285 10.54 -14.92 4.52
N SER A 286 9.50 -15.21 3.76
CA SER A 286 9.24 -14.61 2.44
C SER A 286 9.17 -13.09 2.49
N ALA A 287 8.39 -12.54 3.42
CA ALA A 287 8.19 -11.09 3.58
C ALA A 287 9.50 -10.38 3.94
N THR A 288 10.32 -10.97 4.81
CA THR A 288 11.61 -10.42 5.23
C THR A 288 12.53 -10.22 4.03
N PHE A 289 12.66 -11.22 3.15
CA PHE A 289 13.47 -11.13 1.94
C PHE A 289 12.88 -10.20 0.88
N MET A 290 11.57 -10.21 0.69
CA MET A 290 10.90 -9.32 -0.26
C MET A 290 11.10 -7.84 0.12
N ILE A 291 10.97 -7.50 1.41
CA ILE A 291 11.18 -6.14 1.90
C ILE A 291 12.65 -5.74 1.83
N CYS A 292 13.57 -6.65 2.14
CA CYS A 292 15.00 -6.41 1.97
C CYS A 292 15.36 -6.01 0.53
N ASP A 293 14.69 -6.61 -0.45
CA ASP A 293 14.87 -6.32 -1.88
C ASP A 293 14.01 -5.13 -2.38
N GLY A 294 13.41 -4.36 -1.46
CA GLY A 294 12.74 -3.09 -1.74
C GLY A 294 11.25 -3.19 -2.10
N ILE A 295 10.61 -4.36 -1.89
CA ILE A 295 9.18 -4.51 -2.14
C ILE A 295 8.40 -4.00 -0.93
N LEU A 296 7.40 -3.14 -1.18
CA LEU A 296 6.48 -2.63 -0.15
C LEU A 296 5.06 -3.18 -0.36
N PRO A 297 4.28 -3.36 0.74
CA PRO A 297 2.89 -3.79 0.64
C PRO A 297 2.06 -2.81 -0.18
N SER A 298 1.35 -3.30 -1.20
CA SER A 298 0.47 -2.49 -2.05
C SER A 298 -0.78 -3.27 -2.48
N ASN A 299 -1.68 -2.64 -3.25
CA ASN A 299 -2.91 -3.28 -3.74
C ASN A 299 -2.72 -4.02 -5.07
N GLU A 300 -1.58 -3.87 -5.74
CA GLU A 300 -1.32 -4.46 -7.07
C GLU A 300 0.11 -5.01 -7.16
N GLY A 301 0.32 -5.90 -8.11
CA GLY A 301 1.64 -6.42 -8.46
C GLY A 301 2.36 -7.13 -7.30
N ARG A 302 3.66 -6.90 -7.19
CA ARG A 302 4.54 -7.54 -6.18
C ARG A 302 4.15 -7.21 -4.75
N GLY A 303 3.76 -5.95 -4.54
CA GLY A 303 3.35 -5.48 -3.22
C GLY A 303 2.05 -6.11 -2.76
N TYR A 304 1.16 -6.50 -3.68
CA TYR A 304 -0.03 -7.30 -3.35
C TYR A 304 0.37 -8.69 -2.83
N VAL A 305 1.34 -9.35 -3.47
CA VAL A 305 1.85 -10.64 -3.00
C VAL A 305 2.39 -10.51 -1.58
N LEU A 306 3.24 -9.52 -1.32
CA LEU A 306 3.79 -9.27 0.02
C LEU A 306 2.68 -9.01 1.05
N ARG A 307 1.69 -8.19 0.70
CA ARG A 307 0.54 -7.90 1.56
C ARG A 307 -0.28 -9.15 1.85
N ARG A 308 -0.54 -9.98 0.83
CA ARG A 308 -1.25 -11.26 0.99
C ARG A 308 -0.55 -12.16 2.00
N LEU A 309 0.78 -12.32 1.87
CA LEU A 309 1.59 -13.14 2.79
C LEU A 309 1.50 -12.62 4.24
N LEU A 310 1.72 -11.33 4.46
CA LEU A 310 1.66 -10.73 5.80
C LEU A 310 0.28 -10.86 6.44
N ARG A 311 -0.79 -10.61 5.68
CA ARG A 311 -2.17 -10.71 6.19
C ARG A 311 -2.58 -12.14 6.47
N ARG A 312 -2.16 -13.08 5.61
CA ARG A 312 -2.39 -14.51 5.84
C ARG A 312 -1.66 -14.98 7.11
N ALA A 313 -0.40 -14.61 7.29
CA ALA A 313 0.35 -14.90 8.52
C ALA A 313 -0.30 -14.30 9.78
N ALA A 314 -0.75 -13.04 9.72
CA ALA A 314 -1.44 -12.39 10.82
C ALA A 314 -2.77 -13.09 11.18
N ARG A 315 -3.55 -13.55 10.17
CA ARG A 315 -4.76 -14.37 10.39
C ARG A 315 -4.41 -15.67 11.12
N HIS A 316 -3.37 -16.38 10.67
CA HIS A 316 -2.96 -17.62 11.33
C HIS A 316 -2.49 -17.37 12.76
N GLY A 317 -1.87 -16.22 13.05
CA GLY A 317 -1.60 -15.79 14.43
C GLY A 317 -2.87 -15.65 15.28
N LYS A 318 -3.93 -15.06 14.72
CA LYS A 318 -5.24 -14.99 15.39
C LYS A 318 -5.85 -16.37 15.64
N LEU A 319 -5.74 -17.30 14.70
CA LEU A 319 -6.19 -18.70 14.88
C LEU A 319 -5.42 -19.41 16.01
N LEU A 320 -4.19 -18.99 16.28
CA LEU A 320 -3.40 -19.48 17.44
C LEU A 320 -3.65 -18.70 18.72
N GLY A 321 -4.51 -17.67 18.71
CA GLY A 321 -4.91 -16.88 19.89
C GLY A 321 -4.10 -15.59 20.12
N VAL A 322 -3.23 -15.19 19.19
CA VAL A 322 -2.50 -13.93 19.30
C VAL A 322 -3.37 -12.77 18.81
N ASN A 323 -3.60 -11.77 19.67
CA ASN A 323 -4.46 -10.64 19.34
C ASN A 323 -3.69 -9.35 19.02
N GLU A 324 -2.44 -9.29 19.39
CA GLU A 324 -1.56 -8.14 19.16
C GLU A 324 -0.61 -8.41 17.99
N PRO A 325 -0.13 -7.38 17.28
CA PRO A 325 0.90 -7.51 16.25
C PRO A 325 2.16 -8.20 16.80
N PHE A 326 2.65 -9.22 16.11
CA PHE A 326 3.76 -10.04 16.58
C PHE A 326 4.76 -10.46 15.48
N LEU A 327 4.38 -10.45 14.22
CA LEU A 327 5.20 -10.92 13.10
C LEU A 327 6.57 -10.23 13.06
N TYR A 328 6.60 -8.93 13.37
CA TYR A 328 7.83 -8.15 13.41
C TYR A 328 8.86 -8.67 14.44
N GLN A 329 8.43 -9.41 15.47
CA GLN A 329 9.29 -9.98 16.50
C GLN A 329 10.04 -11.24 16.02
N VAL A 330 9.60 -11.83 14.91
CA VAL A 330 10.20 -13.02 14.29
C VAL A 330 11.33 -12.63 13.33
N VAL A 331 11.32 -11.39 12.81
CA VAL A 331 12.26 -10.87 11.80
C VAL A 331 13.73 -11.07 12.20
N ASP A 332 14.09 -10.81 13.44
CA ASP A 332 15.48 -10.97 13.91
C ASP A 332 15.96 -12.43 13.80
N THR A 333 15.08 -13.39 14.10
CA THR A 333 15.40 -14.81 13.92
C THR A 333 15.58 -15.17 12.46
N VAL A 334 14.71 -14.68 11.56
CA VAL A 334 14.88 -14.90 10.10
C VAL A 334 16.22 -14.33 9.64
N ILE A 335 16.58 -13.14 10.10
CA ILE A 335 17.85 -12.50 9.75
C ILE A 335 19.01 -13.32 10.26
N HIS A 336 19.00 -13.71 11.54
CA HIS A 336 20.08 -14.50 12.17
C HIS A 336 20.39 -15.79 11.40
N GLU A 337 19.34 -16.50 10.98
CA GLU A 337 19.49 -17.77 10.25
C GLU A 337 20.03 -17.61 8.81
N ASN A 338 19.99 -16.39 8.27
CA ASN A 338 20.29 -16.14 6.85
C ASN A 338 21.40 -15.10 6.60
N GLU A 339 21.82 -14.30 7.62
CA GLU A 339 22.75 -13.19 7.46
C GLU A 339 24.15 -13.59 6.98
N CYS A 340 24.55 -14.85 7.22
CA CYS A 340 25.84 -15.36 6.74
C CYS A 340 25.94 -15.34 5.20
N GLN A 341 24.84 -15.53 4.49
CA GLN A 341 24.75 -15.46 3.02
C GLN A 341 24.22 -14.12 2.52
N TYR A 342 23.33 -13.49 3.31
CA TYR A 342 22.61 -12.27 2.94
C TYR A 342 22.83 -11.17 4.01
N PRO A 343 24.03 -10.57 4.07
CA PRO A 343 24.36 -9.56 5.10
C PRO A 343 23.46 -8.31 5.05
N ASP A 344 22.92 -7.97 3.87
CA ASP A 344 21.98 -6.86 3.67
C ASP A 344 20.73 -6.96 4.56
N LEU A 345 20.33 -8.18 4.95
CA LEU A 345 19.23 -8.39 5.88
C LEU A 345 19.51 -7.71 7.24
N ARG A 346 20.72 -7.88 7.75
CA ARG A 346 21.14 -7.28 9.02
C ARG A 346 21.25 -5.75 8.92
N GLU A 347 21.77 -5.26 7.82
CA GLU A 347 21.89 -3.82 7.56
C GLU A 347 20.51 -3.14 7.51
N LYS A 348 19.51 -3.82 6.91
CA LYS A 348 18.15 -3.30 6.73
C LYS A 348 17.16 -3.76 7.82
N GLN A 349 17.60 -4.41 8.88
CA GLN A 349 16.74 -4.98 9.92
C GLN A 349 15.70 -3.99 10.46
N GLY A 350 16.12 -2.78 10.83
CA GLY A 350 15.22 -1.77 11.37
C GLY A 350 14.12 -1.37 10.40
N TYR A 351 14.46 -1.27 9.13
CA TYR A 351 13.51 -0.98 8.05
C TYR A 351 12.53 -2.12 7.83
N ILE A 352 13.03 -3.36 7.70
CA ILE A 352 12.20 -4.56 7.49
C ILE A 352 11.20 -4.73 8.64
N THR A 353 11.68 -4.65 9.87
CA THR A 353 10.86 -4.75 11.09
C THR A 353 9.75 -3.70 11.11
N LYS A 354 10.06 -2.45 10.73
CA LYS A 354 9.12 -1.34 10.73
C LYS A 354 8.03 -1.51 9.67
N VAL A 355 8.39 -1.94 8.46
CA VAL A 355 7.41 -2.19 7.37
C VAL A 355 6.43 -3.29 7.76
N ILE A 356 6.94 -4.43 8.28
CA ILE A 356 6.10 -5.56 8.70
C ILE A 356 5.16 -5.13 9.83
N ARG A 357 5.69 -4.46 10.85
CA ARG A 357 4.90 -3.98 11.98
C ARG A 357 3.79 -3.02 11.54
N THR A 358 4.11 -2.07 10.68
CA THR A 358 3.13 -1.08 10.18
C THR A 358 2.00 -1.75 9.37
N GLU A 359 2.30 -2.70 8.48
CA GLU A 359 1.25 -3.42 7.73
C GLU A 359 0.40 -4.31 8.65
N GLU A 360 1.02 -4.96 9.64
CA GLU A 360 0.33 -5.79 10.62
C GLU A 360 -0.59 -4.94 11.53
N GLU A 361 -0.12 -3.78 12.04
CA GLU A 361 -0.93 -2.84 12.81
C GLU A 361 -2.10 -2.26 12.00
N ASN A 362 -1.87 -1.95 10.73
CA ASN A 362 -2.93 -1.47 9.83
C ASN A 362 -3.99 -2.55 9.58
N PHE A 363 -3.57 -3.80 9.40
CA PHE A 363 -4.49 -4.92 9.21
C PHE A 363 -5.23 -5.26 10.51
N ALA A 364 -4.58 -5.20 11.67
CA ALA A 364 -5.20 -5.44 12.98
C ALA A 364 -6.39 -4.52 13.26
N ARG A 365 -6.37 -3.27 12.75
CA ARG A 365 -7.50 -2.33 12.90
C ARG A 365 -8.75 -2.74 12.11
N THR A 366 -8.59 -3.49 11.04
CA THR A 366 -9.67 -3.86 10.11
C THR A 366 -10.09 -5.32 10.22
N ILE A 367 -9.17 -6.21 10.66
CA ILE A 367 -9.40 -7.66 10.67
C ILE A 367 -10.57 -8.05 11.58
N ASP A 368 -10.67 -7.49 12.78
CA ASP A 368 -11.72 -7.86 13.73
C ASP A 368 -13.11 -7.46 13.22
N GLY A 369 -13.21 -6.27 12.63
CA GLY A 369 -14.42 -5.81 11.96
C GLY A 369 -14.78 -6.64 10.74
N GLY A 370 -13.79 -6.94 9.90
CA GLY A 370 -13.96 -7.74 8.69
C GLY A 370 -14.33 -9.20 9.00
N MET A 371 -13.69 -9.83 9.97
CA MET A 371 -14.02 -11.20 10.40
C MET A 371 -15.43 -11.30 10.98
N LYS A 372 -15.86 -10.31 11.77
CA LYS A 372 -17.23 -10.27 12.28
C LYS A 372 -18.25 -10.20 11.15
N ILE A 373 -18.03 -9.32 10.19
CA ILE A 373 -18.90 -9.15 9.02
C ILE A 373 -18.87 -10.39 8.12
N PHE A 374 -17.70 -10.99 7.91
CA PHE A 374 -17.58 -12.27 7.20
C PHE A 374 -18.43 -13.35 7.87
N THR A 375 -18.35 -13.48 9.20
CA THR A 375 -19.15 -14.46 9.95
C THR A 375 -20.65 -14.19 9.81
N GLU A 376 -21.09 -12.93 9.89
CA GLU A 376 -22.50 -12.54 9.69
C GLU A 376 -22.97 -12.91 8.27
N MET A 377 -22.19 -12.60 7.23
CA MET A 377 -22.47 -12.98 5.84
C MET A 377 -22.50 -14.49 5.65
N LEU A 378 -21.53 -15.20 6.24
CA LEU A 378 -21.44 -16.66 6.21
C LEU A 378 -22.67 -17.32 6.81
N ASP A 379 -23.12 -16.85 7.97
CA ASP A 379 -24.32 -17.35 8.65
C ASP A 379 -25.57 -17.11 7.81
N GLU A 380 -25.65 -15.98 7.09
CA GLU A 380 -26.76 -15.72 6.15
C GLU A 380 -26.76 -16.69 4.97
N HIS A 381 -25.60 -16.95 4.35
CA HIS A 381 -25.47 -17.94 3.26
C HIS A 381 -25.80 -19.36 3.73
N LYS A 382 -25.30 -19.76 4.90
CA LYS A 382 -25.62 -21.06 5.50
C LYS A 382 -27.12 -21.22 5.85
N ALA A 383 -27.74 -20.16 6.37
CA ALA A 383 -29.17 -20.16 6.69
C ALA A 383 -30.06 -20.31 5.44
N LYS A 384 -29.59 -19.83 4.29
CA LYS A 384 -30.25 -20.01 2.98
C LYS A 384 -29.95 -21.36 2.33
N GLY A 385 -29.02 -22.15 2.89
CA GLY A 385 -28.57 -23.42 2.32
C GLY A 385 -27.69 -23.24 1.07
N GLU A 386 -27.07 -22.10 0.91
CA GLU A 386 -26.18 -21.80 -0.21
C GLU A 386 -24.81 -22.46 0.01
N THR A 387 -24.23 -22.99 -1.05
CA THR A 387 -22.88 -23.61 -1.06
C THR A 387 -21.82 -22.64 -1.61
N MET A 388 -22.26 -21.46 -2.05
CA MET A 388 -21.42 -20.45 -2.66
C MET A 388 -21.57 -19.12 -1.93
N PHE A 389 -20.44 -18.55 -1.50
CA PHE A 389 -20.33 -17.20 -0.95
C PHE A 389 -20.37 -16.19 -2.11
N SER A 390 -21.21 -15.13 -2.01
CA SER A 390 -21.42 -14.23 -3.14
C SER A 390 -20.16 -13.41 -3.48
N GLY A 391 -19.95 -13.15 -4.76
CA GLY A 391 -18.85 -12.27 -5.20
C GLY A 391 -19.05 -10.82 -4.75
N ALA A 392 -20.29 -10.37 -4.56
CA ALA A 392 -20.63 -9.05 -4.03
C ALA A 392 -20.21 -8.89 -2.56
N ASP A 393 -20.43 -9.90 -1.73
CA ASP A 393 -19.98 -9.89 -0.34
C ASP A 393 -18.46 -9.98 -0.23
N ALA A 394 -17.82 -10.80 -1.07
CA ALA A 394 -16.37 -10.85 -1.19
C ALA A 394 -15.78 -9.51 -1.63
N PHE A 395 -16.43 -8.83 -2.59
CA PHE A 395 -16.02 -7.48 -3.04
C PHE A 395 -16.17 -6.44 -1.92
N LYS A 396 -17.23 -6.51 -1.14
CA LYS A 396 -17.42 -5.62 0.02
C LYS A 396 -16.35 -5.82 1.10
N LEU A 397 -15.96 -7.07 1.37
CA LEU A 397 -14.87 -7.39 2.28
C LEU A 397 -13.53 -6.84 1.76
N TYR A 398 -13.28 -6.94 0.45
CA TYR A 398 -12.09 -6.42 -0.20
C TYR A 398 -12.04 -4.88 -0.17
N ASP A 399 -13.09 -4.23 -0.66
CA ASP A 399 -13.13 -2.78 -0.87
C ASP A 399 -13.21 -1.99 0.45
N THR A 400 -14.02 -2.46 1.40
CA THR A 400 -14.30 -1.74 2.66
C THR A 400 -13.34 -2.11 3.79
N PHE A 401 -12.98 -3.40 3.89
CA PHE A 401 -12.18 -3.91 5.01
C PHE A 401 -10.76 -4.32 4.60
N GLY A 402 -10.42 -4.21 3.32
CA GLY A 402 -9.10 -4.54 2.83
C GLY A 402 -8.73 -6.01 2.95
N PHE A 403 -9.73 -6.92 2.95
CA PHE A 403 -9.49 -8.36 2.91
C PHE A 403 -9.08 -8.75 1.49
N PRO A 404 -7.89 -9.31 1.27
CA PRO A 404 -7.56 -9.91 -0.01
C PRO A 404 -8.59 -10.97 -0.39
N ILE A 405 -8.93 -11.06 -1.67
CA ILE A 405 -9.92 -12.06 -2.13
C ILE A 405 -9.49 -13.48 -1.76
N ASP A 406 -8.20 -13.78 -1.89
CA ASP A 406 -7.65 -15.08 -1.53
C ASP A 406 -7.89 -15.44 -0.06
N LEU A 407 -7.82 -14.45 0.84
CA LEU A 407 -8.13 -14.67 2.27
C LEU A 407 -9.62 -14.98 2.47
N THR A 408 -10.50 -14.32 1.72
CA THR A 408 -11.94 -14.61 1.75
C THR A 408 -12.24 -16.00 1.20
N ILE A 409 -11.55 -16.42 0.12
CA ILE A 409 -11.65 -17.76 -0.45
C ILE A 409 -11.23 -18.82 0.58
N GLU A 410 -10.07 -18.64 1.21
CA GLU A 410 -9.56 -19.55 2.24
C GLU A 410 -10.53 -19.66 3.44
N MET A 411 -11.04 -18.52 3.91
CA MET A 411 -11.99 -18.49 5.03
C MET A 411 -13.33 -19.16 4.68
N ALA A 412 -13.82 -18.99 3.46
CA ALA A 412 -15.03 -19.63 2.98
C ALA A 412 -14.83 -21.14 2.81
N ALA A 413 -13.67 -21.57 2.30
CA ALA A 413 -13.30 -22.97 2.14
C ALA A 413 -13.15 -23.69 3.49
N ASP A 414 -12.59 -23.05 4.52
CA ASP A 414 -12.53 -23.57 5.90
C ASP A 414 -13.94 -23.92 6.44
N GLU A 415 -14.98 -23.25 5.95
CA GLU A 415 -16.38 -23.40 6.34
C GLU A 415 -17.22 -24.17 5.31
N GLY A 416 -16.56 -24.74 4.28
CA GLY A 416 -17.17 -25.61 3.26
C GLY A 416 -17.93 -24.88 2.15
N LEU A 417 -17.69 -23.58 1.95
CA LEU A 417 -18.26 -22.80 0.86
C LEU A 417 -17.20 -22.48 -0.20
N GLN A 418 -17.67 -22.32 -1.44
CA GLN A 418 -16.86 -21.74 -2.52
C GLN A 418 -17.21 -20.26 -2.68
N VAL A 419 -16.29 -19.45 -3.19
CA VAL A 419 -16.54 -18.02 -3.50
C VAL A 419 -16.82 -17.85 -4.99
N ASN A 420 -17.81 -17.00 -5.34
CA ASN A 420 -18.10 -16.63 -6.71
C ASN A 420 -17.06 -15.60 -7.22
N GLU A 421 -15.91 -16.11 -7.68
CA GLU A 421 -14.81 -15.28 -8.16
C GLU A 421 -15.15 -14.51 -9.44
N ASP A 422 -16.00 -15.05 -10.33
CA ASP A 422 -16.36 -14.39 -11.58
C ASP A 422 -17.19 -13.13 -11.31
N GLU A 423 -18.15 -13.21 -10.38
CA GLU A 423 -18.89 -12.03 -9.92
C GLU A 423 -17.98 -10.99 -9.25
N PHE A 424 -17.04 -11.43 -8.40
CA PHE A 424 -16.05 -10.54 -7.78
C PHE A 424 -15.21 -9.82 -8.86
N ARG A 425 -14.69 -10.54 -9.85
CA ARG A 425 -13.89 -9.97 -10.96
C ARG A 425 -14.69 -8.97 -11.77
N ALA A 426 -15.98 -9.25 -12.03
CA ALA A 426 -16.86 -8.32 -12.73
C ALA A 426 -17.03 -7.00 -11.97
N LEU A 427 -17.26 -7.06 -10.65
CA LEU A 427 -17.37 -5.86 -9.79
C LEU A 427 -16.07 -5.07 -9.71
N MET A 428 -14.93 -5.75 -9.64
CA MET A 428 -13.61 -5.12 -9.71
C MET A 428 -13.38 -4.38 -11.02
N GLN A 429 -13.79 -4.98 -12.14
CA GLN A 429 -13.69 -4.36 -13.46
C GLN A 429 -14.59 -3.13 -13.55
N GLU A 430 -15.83 -3.23 -13.08
CA GLU A 430 -16.77 -2.10 -13.05
C GLU A 430 -16.25 -0.93 -12.20
N GLN A 431 -15.62 -1.21 -11.07
CA GLN A 431 -14.98 -0.18 -10.25
C GLN A 431 -13.82 0.52 -11.01
N LYS A 432 -12.97 -0.26 -11.71
CA LYS A 432 -11.89 0.30 -12.54
C LYS A 432 -12.42 1.16 -13.68
N GLU A 433 -13.50 0.74 -14.33
CA GLU A 433 -14.13 1.48 -15.42
C GLU A 433 -14.74 2.78 -14.90
N ARG A 434 -15.47 2.76 -13.79
CA ARG A 434 -15.99 3.98 -13.12
C ARG A 434 -14.89 4.96 -12.76
N ALA A 435 -13.76 4.47 -12.23
CA ALA A 435 -12.60 5.31 -11.93
C ALA A 435 -11.96 5.90 -13.21
N ARG A 436 -11.95 5.13 -14.32
CA ARG A 436 -11.46 5.58 -15.64
C ARG A 436 -12.39 6.61 -16.27
N GLU A 437 -13.71 6.40 -16.19
CA GLU A 437 -14.72 7.35 -16.68
C GLU A 437 -14.71 8.66 -15.89
N ALA A 438 -14.55 8.59 -14.58
CA ALA A 438 -14.39 9.78 -13.74
C ALA A 438 -13.13 10.60 -14.12
N ARG A 439 -12.04 9.95 -14.53
CA ARG A 439 -10.85 10.66 -15.08
C ARG A 439 -11.13 11.26 -16.46
N LYS A 440 -11.85 10.57 -17.33
CA LYS A 440 -12.26 11.11 -18.66
C LYS A 440 -13.18 12.32 -18.52
N ALA A 441 -14.09 12.32 -17.55
CA ALA A 441 -14.99 13.45 -17.30
C ALA A 441 -14.26 14.72 -16.80
N LEU A 442 -13.00 14.59 -16.36
CA LEU A 442 -12.16 15.71 -15.88
C LEU A 442 -11.35 16.42 -16.99
N GLY A 443 -11.58 16.10 -18.28
CA GLY A 443 -11.04 16.91 -19.36
C GLY A 443 -10.19 16.21 -20.42
N ASP A 444 -10.25 14.89 -20.51
CA ASP A 444 -9.64 14.17 -21.62
C ASP A 444 -10.60 14.23 -22.85
N LEU A 445 -10.48 15.28 -23.62
CA LEU A 445 -11.13 15.38 -24.93
C LEU A 445 -10.44 14.38 -25.86
N GLY A 446 -11.07 13.21 -26.09
CA GLY A 446 -10.57 12.04 -26.80
C GLY A 446 -10.18 12.24 -28.26
N TRP A 447 -9.20 13.11 -28.52
CA TRP A 447 -8.69 13.47 -29.82
C TRP A 447 -7.32 12.85 -30.14
N ASP A 448 -6.83 11.97 -29.26
CA ASP A 448 -5.50 11.34 -29.36
C ASP A 448 -5.37 10.32 -30.50
N ASP A 449 -6.47 9.97 -31.18
CA ASP A 449 -6.53 8.89 -32.20
C ASP A 449 -6.63 9.39 -33.64
N VAL A 450 -6.38 10.68 -33.92
CA VAL A 450 -6.34 11.12 -35.33
C VAL A 450 -5.05 10.60 -35.97
N ASP A 451 -5.22 9.67 -36.91
CA ASP A 451 -4.09 9.17 -37.73
C ASP A 451 -3.58 10.28 -38.64
N LEU A 452 -2.55 10.95 -38.25
CA LEU A 452 -1.86 11.99 -39.00
C LEU A 452 -1.00 11.44 -40.17
N GLY A 453 -1.01 10.11 -40.39
CA GLY A 453 -0.20 9.45 -41.39
C GLY A 453 1.31 9.47 -41.10
N LYS A 454 2.04 8.55 -41.76
CA LYS A 454 3.53 8.45 -41.59
C LYS A 454 4.28 9.52 -42.41
N GLU A 455 3.57 10.23 -43.29
CA GLU A 455 4.18 11.24 -44.19
C GLU A 455 4.51 12.55 -43.47
N ILE A 456 3.84 12.87 -42.35
CA ILE A 456 4.16 14.03 -41.52
C ILE A 456 5.32 13.68 -40.59
N PRO A 457 6.46 14.39 -40.65
CA PRO A 457 7.62 14.12 -39.79
C PRO A 457 7.34 14.46 -38.31
N ALA A 458 8.19 13.94 -37.42
CA ALA A 458 8.19 14.34 -36.01
C ALA A 458 8.52 15.82 -35.88
N THR A 459 7.96 16.50 -34.88
CA THR A 459 8.25 17.90 -34.58
C THR A 459 9.62 18.03 -33.91
N GLU A 460 10.49 18.89 -34.45
CA GLU A 460 11.75 19.24 -33.82
C GLU A 460 11.52 20.18 -32.63
N PHE A 461 11.91 19.77 -31.45
CA PHE A 461 11.77 20.60 -30.25
C PHE A 461 12.99 21.47 -29.99
N LEU A 462 12.79 22.79 -30.00
CA LEU A 462 13.85 23.82 -29.82
C LEU A 462 13.75 24.58 -28.48
N GLY A 463 12.74 24.26 -27.66
CA GLY A 463 12.34 25.05 -26.49
C GLY A 463 13.18 24.85 -25.22
N TYR A 464 14.31 24.12 -25.28
CA TYR A 464 15.29 24.15 -24.19
C TYR A 464 16.05 25.46 -24.14
N ASP A 465 16.51 25.94 -25.30
CA ASP A 465 17.43 27.07 -25.45
C ASP A 465 16.75 28.32 -26.02
N ASN A 466 15.63 28.17 -26.74
CA ASN A 466 14.96 29.27 -27.42
C ASN A 466 13.56 29.50 -26.80
N ALA A 467 13.19 30.80 -26.71
CA ALA A 467 11.84 31.19 -26.25
C ALA A 467 10.84 31.30 -27.42
N GLU A 468 11.35 31.50 -28.63
CA GLU A 468 10.58 31.65 -29.86
C GLU A 468 11.33 31.04 -31.05
N ASN A 469 10.60 30.62 -32.08
CA ASN A 469 11.15 30.12 -33.32
C ASN A 469 10.23 30.38 -34.52
N ASP A 470 10.81 30.37 -35.70
CA ASP A 470 10.04 30.34 -36.96
C ASP A 470 9.86 28.87 -37.37
N GLY A 471 8.66 28.52 -37.80
CA GLY A 471 8.30 27.18 -38.22
C GLY A 471 7.34 27.18 -39.40
N LYS A 472 6.84 26.00 -39.74
CA LYS A 472 5.90 25.80 -40.82
C LYS A 472 4.74 24.88 -40.35
N VAL A 473 3.54 25.26 -40.71
CA VAL A 473 2.32 24.42 -40.44
C VAL A 473 2.34 23.20 -41.33
N LEU A 474 2.38 22.01 -40.74
CA LEU A 474 2.38 20.74 -41.45
C LEU A 474 0.97 20.10 -41.57
N ALA A 475 0.16 20.25 -40.53
CA ALA A 475 -1.22 19.74 -40.52
C ALA A 475 -2.10 20.58 -39.59
N ILE A 476 -3.38 20.61 -39.92
CA ILE A 476 -4.42 21.21 -39.07
C ILE A 476 -5.56 20.18 -38.97
N VAL A 477 -5.98 19.92 -37.72
CA VAL A 477 -7.15 19.08 -37.43
C VAL A 477 -8.20 19.95 -36.73
N SER A 478 -9.39 19.99 -37.27
CA SER A 478 -10.54 20.66 -36.67
C SER A 478 -11.79 19.80 -36.82
N GLU A 479 -12.62 19.72 -35.77
CA GLU A 479 -13.81 18.87 -35.70
C GLU A 479 -13.52 17.37 -36.00
N GLY A 480 -12.30 16.91 -35.68
CA GLY A 480 -11.88 15.52 -35.86
C GLY A 480 -11.41 15.17 -37.29
N GLU A 481 -11.33 16.13 -38.20
CA GLU A 481 -10.90 15.94 -39.59
C GLU A 481 -9.69 16.77 -39.94
N LEU A 482 -8.85 16.25 -40.85
CA LEU A 482 -7.76 17.03 -41.45
C LEU A 482 -8.36 18.13 -42.31
N ARG A 483 -7.88 19.35 -42.19
CA ARG A 483 -8.32 20.55 -42.92
C ARG A 483 -7.10 21.23 -43.55
N ASP A 484 -7.32 21.78 -44.77
CA ASP A 484 -6.27 22.59 -45.41
C ASP A 484 -6.07 23.96 -44.74
N GLY A 485 -7.09 24.44 -44.01
CA GLY A 485 -7.03 25.70 -43.26
C GLY A 485 -8.23 25.91 -42.34
N ILE A 486 -8.10 26.92 -41.45
CA ILE A 486 -9.13 27.34 -40.48
C ILE A 486 -9.25 28.85 -40.47
N VAL A 487 -10.41 29.38 -40.01
CA VAL A 487 -10.72 30.80 -39.87
C VAL A 487 -10.98 31.19 -38.41
N ALA A 488 -10.95 32.50 -38.16
CA ALA A 488 -11.13 33.03 -36.80
C ALA A 488 -12.37 32.47 -36.10
N GLY A 489 -12.22 32.07 -34.84
CA GLY A 489 -13.26 31.48 -33.99
C GLY A 489 -13.23 29.96 -33.96
N MET A 490 -12.51 29.28 -34.85
CA MET A 490 -12.43 27.80 -34.87
C MET A 490 -11.40 27.29 -33.85
N ASP A 491 -11.75 26.21 -33.15
CA ASP A 491 -10.84 25.40 -32.35
C ASP A 491 -10.17 24.37 -33.25
N ALA A 492 -8.87 24.14 -33.04
CA ALA A 492 -8.10 23.20 -33.85
C ALA A 492 -6.88 22.64 -33.11
N ILE A 493 -6.30 21.61 -33.72
CA ILE A 493 -4.95 21.10 -33.40
C ILE A 493 -4.04 21.50 -34.57
N VAL A 494 -2.93 22.14 -34.26
CA VAL A 494 -1.92 22.53 -35.27
C VAL A 494 -0.65 21.72 -35.05
N VAL A 495 -0.13 21.12 -36.10
CA VAL A 495 1.14 20.38 -36.11
C VAL A 495 2.17 21.16 -36.89
N LEU A 496 3.34 21.35 -36.29
CA LEU A 496 4.46 22.13 -36.83
C LEU A 496 5.67 21.25 -37.14
N ASP A 497 6.52 21.69 -38.07
CA ASP A 497 7.82 21.06 -38.34
C ASP A 497 8.77 21.23 -37.15
N ARG A 498 8.73 22.35 -36.46
CA ARG A 498 9.53 22.68 -35.28
C ARG A 498 8.75 23.54 -34.30
N SER A 499 9.04 23.42 -33.02
CA SER A 499 8.35 24.18 -31.97
C SER A 499 9.23 24.42 -30.76
N VAL A 500 9.07 25.60 -30.11
CA VAL A 500 9.63 25.86 -28.77
C VAL A 500 8.70 25.45 -27.65
N MET A 501 7.45 25.07 -27.95
CA MET A 501 6.48 24.69 -26.92
C MET A 501 6.69 23.25 -26.48
N TYR A 502 6.83 23.05 -25.16
CA TYR A 502 6.99 21.74 -24.55
C TYR A 502 5.68 20.97 -24.59
N ALA A 503 5.71 19.76 -25.08
CA ALA A 503 4.56 18.84 -25.03
C ALA A 503 4.50 18.13 -23.67
N GLU A 504 3.30 17.91 -23.16
CA GLU A 504 3.07 17.19 -21.88
C GLU A 504 3.79 15.84 -21.88
N MET A 505 4.76 15.70 -20.96
CA MET A 505 5.57 14.50 -20.83
C MET A 505 6.27 14.47 -19.45
N GLY A 506 6.49 13.28 -18.89
CA GLY A 506 7.25 13.11 -17.63
C GLY A 506 6.65 13.85 -16.42
N GLY A 507 5.33 14.06 -16.44
CA GLY A 507 4.62 14.77 -15.37
C GLY A 507 4.64 16.30 -15.47
N GLN A 508 5.38 16.89 -16.43
CA GLN A 508 5.31 18.31 -16.71
C GLN A 508 4.18 18.61 -17.69
N VAL A 509 3.30 19.57 -17.37
CA VAL A 509 2.20 20.00 -18.24
C VAL A 509 2.72 20.68 -19.50
N GLY A 510 1.93 20.62 -20.58
CA GLY A 510 2.20 21.29 -21.84
C GLY A 510 2.25 22.82 -21.70
N ASP A 511 2.94 23.46 -22.64
CA ASP A 511 3.00 24.92 -22.69
C ASP A 511 1.74 25.53 -23.25
N GLN A 512 1.59 26.81 -22.98
CA GLN A 512 0.66 27.72 -23.63
C GLN A 512 1.45 28.77 -24.37
N GLY A 513 0.84 29.34 -25.43
CA GLY A 513 1.53 30.35 -26.21
C GLY A 513 0.77 30.75 -27.47
N VAL A 514 1.50 31.17 -28.48
CA VAL A 514 0.95 31.72 -29.70
C VAL A 514 1.68 31.16 -30.91
N ILE A 515 0.90 30.79 -31.92
CA ILE A 515 1.37 30.57 -33.29
C ILE A 515 0.81 31.75 -34.13
N ALA A 516 1.69 32.59 -34.65
CA ALA A 516 1.34 33.78 -35.43
C ALA A 516 1.84 33.64 -36.88
N THR A 517 1.01 34.02 -37.83
CA THR A 517 1.35 34.17 -39.26
C THR A 517 1.06 35.61 -39.70
N ASP A 518 1.46 35.98 -40.90
CA ASP A 518 1.09 37.27 -41.51
C ASP A 518 -0.46 37.42 -41.67
N LYS A 519 -1.21 36.30 -41.61
CA LYS A 519 -2.62 36.24 -41.87
C LYS A 519 -3.52 36.01 -40.68
N GLY A 520 -2.96 35.44 -39.62
CA GLY A 520 -3.74 35.03 -38.44
C GLY A 520 -2.96 34.79 -37.18
N ARG A 521 -3.69 34.68 -36.06
CA ARG A 521 -3.14 34.42 -34.72
C ARG A 521 -3.91 33.26 -34.08
N PHE A 522 -3.18 32.19 -33.79
CA PHE A 522 -3.68 31.01 -33.11
C PHE A 522 -3.13 30.99 -31.67
N GLU A 523 -4.03 30.95 -30.68
CA GLU A 523 -3.68 30.84 -29.27
C GLU A 523 -3.66 29.37 -28.89
N VAL A 524 -2.52 28.90 -28.37
CA VAL A 524 -2.28 27.55 -27.91
C VAL A 524 -2.58 27.45 -26.43
N ASN A 525 -3.48 26.54 -26.07
CA ASN A 525 -3.90 26.31 -24.68
C ASN A 525 -3.21 25.09 -24.06
N ASP A 526 -2.77 24.13 -24.87
CA ASP A 526 -2.06 22.92 -24.43
C ASP A 526 -1.25 22.31 -25.58
N VAL A 527 -0.21 21.55 -25.26
CA VAL A 527 0.60 20.81 -26.23
C VAL A 527 0.81 19.38 -25.75
N LYS A 528 0.50 18.43 -26.60
CA LYS A 528 0.70 17.00 -26.35
C LYS A 528 1.57 16.36 -27.43
N ALA A 529 2.27 15.27 -27.11
CA ALA A 529 3.02 14.49 -28.09
C ALA A 529 2.31 13.19 -28.42
N ASN A 530 2.20 12.83 -29.70
CA ASN A 530 1.73 11.52 -30.09
C ASN A 530 2.88 10.49 -30.16
N LYS A 531 2.53 9.21 -30.34
CA LYS A 531 3.50 8.10 -30.45
C LYS A 531 4.52 8.25 -31.61
N GLY A 532 4.22 9.09 -32.59
CA GLY A 532 5.10 9.38 -33.72
C GLY A 532 6.00 10.60 -33.50
N GLY A 533 6.07 11.17 -32.30
CA GLY A 533 6.91 12.34 -31.98
C GLY A 533 6.40 13.65 -32.56
N LYS A 534 5.15 13.71 -33.02
CA LYS A 534 4.52 14.93 -33.50
C LYS A 534 3.93 15.70 -32.32
N TYR A 535 4.17 17.02 -32.25
CA TYR A 535 3.60 17.89 -31.22
C TYR A 535 2.26 18.45 -31.70
N LEU A 536 1.23 18.18 -30.91
CA LEU A 536 -0.15 18.56 -31.13
C LEU A 536 -0.44 19.82 -30.35
N HIS A 537 -0.50 20.98 -31.02
CA HIS A 537 -0.78 22.27 -30.39
C HIS A 537 -2.29 22.50 -30.40
N TYR A 538 -2.94 22.29 -29.26
CA TYR A 538 -4.38 22.51 -29.06
C TYR A 538 -4.66 23.98 -28.80
N GLY A 539 -5.65 24.54 -29.50
CA GLY A 539 -5.97 25.94 -29.30
C GLY A 539 -7.06 26.46 -30.21
N LYS A 540 -7.12 27.77 -30.32
CA LYS A 540 -8.15 28.50 -31.07
C LYS A 540 -7.54 29.58 -31.96
N LEU A 541 -8.02 29.67 -33.18
CA LEU A 541 -7.68 30.81 -34.05
C LEU A 541 -8.50 32.03 -33.62
N VAL A 542 -7.84 33.01 -33.01
CA VAL A 542 -8.50 34.21 -32.47
C VAL A 542 -8.68 35.32 -33.49
N SER A 543 -7.88 35.33 -34.55
CA SER A 543 -8.02 36.31 -35.66
C SER A 543 -7.44 35.80 -36.96
N GLY A 544 -8.07 36.19 -38.05
CA GLY A 544 -7.57 35.93 -39.40
C GLY A 544 -7.83 34.52 -39.92
N GLU A 545 -6.86 33.99 -40.68
CA GLU A 545 -6.87 32.63 -41.25
C GLU A 545 -5.52 31.94 -41.02
N LEU A 546 -5.54 30.57 -40.96
CA LEU A 546 -4.34 29.75 -40.86
C LEU A 546 -4.48 28.55 -41.81
N ALA A 547 -3.49 28.31 -42.66
CA ALA A 547 -3.50 27.22 -43.65
C ALA A 547 -2.26 26.32 -43.53
N VAL A 548 -2.41 25.08 -43.99
CA VAL A 548 -1.29 24.14 -44.11
C VAL A 548 -0.28 24.70 -45.12
N GLY A 549 0.99 24.69 -44.68
CA GLY A 549 2.10 25.27 -45.46
C GLY A 549 2.44 26.69 -45.12
N ASP A 550 1.66 27.40 -44.31
CA ASP A 550 1.97 28.75 -43.85
C ASP A 550 3.23 28.75 -43.00
N LYS A 551 4.06 29.78 -43.17
CA LYS A 551 5.15 30.07 -42.27
C LYS A 551 4.58 30.77 -41.05
N CYS A 552 5.06 30.37 -39.87
CA CYS A 552 4.55 30.88 -38.61
C CYS A 552 5.71 31.19 -37.66
N HIS A 553 5.45 32.15 -36.78
CA HIS A 553 6.28 32.44 -35.62
C HIS A 553 5.62 31.82 -34.40
N VAL A 554 6.39 31.10 -33.61
CA VAL A 554 5.92 30.31 -32.45
C VAL A 554 6.60 30.80 -31.19
N ALA A 555 5.82 31.18 -30.20
CA ALA A 555 6.36 31.64 -28.90
C ALA A 555 5.50 31.06 -27.75
N TYR A 556 6.16 30.56 -26.72
CA TYR A 556 5.45 30.12 -25.50
C TYR A 556 5.24 31.27 -24.50
N ASP A 557 4.33 31.12 -23.55
CA ASP A 557 4.18 32.05 -22.41
C ASP A 557 5.38 31.91 -21.45
N GLU A 558 6.29 32.89 -21.50
CA GLU A 558 7.53 32.90 -20.71
C GLU A 558 7.24 32.93 -19.20
N ALA A 559 6.20 33.65 -18.76
CA ALA A 559 5.88 33.75 -17.33
C ALA A 559 5.40 32.39 -16.79
N ARG A 560 4.54 31.70 -17.57
CA ARG A 560 4.05 30.36 -17.28
C ARG A 560 5.20 29.34 -17.32
N ARG A 561 6.01 29.32 -18.36
CA ARG A 561 7.17 28.43 -18.51
C ARG A 561 8.17 28.59 -17.37
N SER A 562 8.46 29.85 -16.99
CA SER A 562 9.34 30.14 -15.87
C SER A 562 8.81 29.62 -14.54
N ALA A 563 7.48 29.68 -14.33
CA ALA A 563 6.86 29.08 -13.15
C ALA A 563 6.97 27.55 -13.16
N ILE A 564 6.73 26.90 -14.31
CA ILE A 564 6.90 25.44 -14.49
C ILE A 564 8.34 25.02 -14.25
N ARG A 565 9.33 25.73 -14.81
CA ARG A 565 10.77 25.46 -14.60
C ARG A 565 11.15 25.50 -13.12
N ARG A 566 10.60 26.46 -12.35
CA ARG A 566 10.80 26.54 -10.88
C ARG A 566 10.24 25.31 -10.19
N ALA A 567 9.00 24.96 -10.48
CA ALA A 567 8.33 23.81 -9.89
C ALA A 567 9.04 22.50 -10.25
N HIS A 568 9.46 22.33 -11.52
CA HIS A 568 10.15 21.11 -11.97
C HIS A 568 11.52 20.95 -11.32
N SER A 569 12.34 22.00 -11.29
CA SER A 569 13.64 21.92 -10.60
C SER A 569 13.49 21.66 -9.11
N ALA A 570 12.47 22.26 -8.46
CA ALA A 570 12.17 21.98 -7.07
C ALA A 570 11.67 20.55 -6.83
N THR A 571 11.04 19.89 -7.83
CA THR A 571 10.63 18.48 -7.72
C THR A 571 11.85 17.56 -7.59
N HIS A 572 12.93 17.81 -8.35
CA HIS A 572 14.19 17.08 -8.21
C HIS A 572 14.85 17.29 -6.84
N LEU A 573 14.83 18.54 -6.34
CA LEU A 573 15.30 18.82 -4.97
C LEU A 573 14.45 18.09 -3.92
N LEU A 574 13.12 17.98 -4.14
CA LEU A 574 12.22 17.28 -3.25
C LEU A 574 12.48 15.77 -3.22
N ASP A 575 12.67 15.13 -4.38
CA ASP A 575 12.99 13.70 -4.44
C ASP A 575 14.29 13.39 -3.70
N ALA A 576 15.34 14.15 -3.96
CA ALA A 576 16.64 13.99 -3.29
C ALA A 576 16.56 14.24 -1.78
N ALA A 577 15.82 15.26 -1.33
CA ALA A 577 15.65 15.57 0.09
C ALA A 577 14.84 14.48 0.81
N LEU A 578 13.77 13.96 0.19
CA LEU A 578 12.98 12.85 0.74
C LEU A 578 13.83 11.60 0.90
N LYS A 579 14.64 11.22 -0.07
CA LYS A 579 15.58 10.10 0.05
C LYS A 579 16.57 10.27 1.20
N LYS A 580 17.13 11.47 1.36
CA LYS A 580 18.08 11.78 2.44
C LYS A 580 17.44 11.74 3.84
N VAL A 581 16.17 12.12 3.98
CA VAL A 581 15.45 12.18 5.27
C VAL A 581 14.76 10.87 5.62
N LEU A 582 14.14 10.21 4.63
CA LEU A 582 13.31 9.03 4.84
C LEU A 582 14.03 7.72 4.49
N GLY A 583 15.05 7.77 3.64
CA GLY A 583 15.86 6.62 3.22
C GLY A 583 15.69 6.24 1.75
N ASP A 584 16.56 5.33 1.29
CA ASP A 584 16.72 4.93 -0.12
C ASP A 584 15.50 4.19 -0.72
N HIS A 585 14.55 3.77 0.10
CA HIS A 585 13.28 3.17 -0.35
C HIS A 585 12.32 4.16 -0.98
N VAL A 586 12.60 5.46 -0.87
CA VAL A 586 11.80 6.50 -1.51
C VAL A 586 12.09 6.50 -3.01
N HIS A 587 11.04 6.17 -3.78
CA HIS A 587 11.07 6.23 -5.24
C HIS A 587 9.85 6.98 -5.75
N GLN A 588 10.01 7.72 -6.82
CA GLN A 588 8.90 8.39 -7.47
C GLN A 588 7.86 7.37 -7.96
N ALA A 589 6.61 7.52 -7.53
CA ALA A 589 5.45 6.77 -8.00
C ALA A 589 4.59 7.57 -8.99
N GLY A 590 4.72 8.90 -8.98
CA GLY A 590 4.05 9.81 -9.90
C GLY A 590 4.49 11.24 -9.67
N SER A 591 4.32 12.09 -10.68
CA SER A 591 4.63 13.52 -10.60
C SER A 591 3.63 14.33 -11.43
N LEU A 592 3.35 15.55 -11.01
CA LEU A 592 2.64 16.56 -11.79
C LEU A 592 3.24 17.92 -11.48
N VAL A 593 3.73 18.59 -12.53
CA VAL A 593 4.39 19.89 -12.43
C VAL A 593 3.58 20.91 -13.21
N GLU A 594 2.97 21.83 -12.48
CA GLU A 594 2.12 22.92 -12.96
C GLU A 594 2.74 24.29 -12.62
N PRO A 595 2.28 25.40 -13.19
CA PRO A 595 2.79 26.73 -12.85
C PRO A 595 2.60 27.12 -11.38
N ASP A 596 1.49 26.68 -10.80
CA ASP A 596 1.04 27.09 -9.46
C ASP A 596 1.37 26.09 -8.36
N ARG A 597 1.71 24.85 -8.73
CA ARG A 597 2.03 23.78 -7.78
C ARG A 597 2.87 22.69 -8.43
N LEU A 598 3.51 21.92 -7.57
CA LEU A 598 4.01 20.61 -7.92
C LEU A 598 3.36 19.58 -7.02
N ARG A 599 3.15 18.38 -7.55
CA ARG A 599 2.69 17.19 -6.84
C ARG A 599 3.70 16.09 -7.04
N PHE A 600 4.11 15.47 -5.97
CA PHE A 600 5.06 14.38 -5.98
C PHE A 600 4.51 13.20 -5.19
N ASP A 601 4.28 12.10 -5.88
CA ASP A 601 3.83 10.83 -5.31
C ASP A 601 5.04 9.92 -5.17
N PHE A 602 5.28 9.37 -3.99
CA PHE A 602 6.47 8.58 -3.68
C PHE A 602 6.16 7.39 -2.79
N THR A 603 7.01 6.36 -2.89
CA THR A 603 6.88 5.16 -2.07
C THR A 603 7.31 5.45 -0.64
N HIS A 604 6.38 5.30 0.32
CA HIS A 604 6.66 5.35 1.76
C HIS A 604 5.50 4.71 2.52
N PHE A 605 5.81 3.99 3.58
CA PHE A 605 4.88 3.09 4.26
C PHE A 605 4.10 3.74 5.42
N GLU A 606 4.47 4.94 5.85
CA GLU A 606 3.81 5.68 6.93
C GLU A 606 3.61 7.16 6.59
N ALA A 607 2.88 7.89 7.44
CA ALA A 607 2.76 9.34 7.30
C ALA A 607 4.10 10.01 7.63
N VAL A 608 4.50 10.99 6.81
CA VAL A 608 5.71 11.78 7.08
C VAL A 608 5.41 12.74 8.24
N THR A 609 6.27 12.71 9.26
CA THR A 609 6.03 13.54 10.46
C THR A 609 6.23 15.03 10.17
N PRO A 610 5.61 15.93 10.96
CA PRO A 610 5.83 17.37 10.81
C PRO A 610 7.31 17.77 10.90
N GLU A 611 8.09 17.09 11.74
CA GLU A 611 9.53 17.33 11.91
C GLU A 611 10.31 16.93 10.66
N GLN A 612 9.97 15.78 10.06
CA GLN A 612 10.57 15.31 8.81
C GLN A 612 10.20 16.23 7.64
N LEU A 613 8.94 16.66 7.54
CA LEU A 613 8.51 17.64 6.53
C LEU A 613 9.26 18.96 6.66
N ALA A 614 9.40 19.47 7.90
CA ALA A 614 10.17 20.68 8.15
C ALA A 614 11.66 20.52 7.78
N GLN A 615 12.23 19.33 8.02
CA GLN A 615 13.61 19.02 7.63
C GLN A 615 13.78 18.97 6.11
N VAL A 616 12.84 18.32 5.41
CA VAL A 616 12.83 18.28 3.93
C VAL A 616 12.70 19.68 3.36
N GLU A 617 11.73 20.47 3.81
CA GLU A 617 11.53 21.86 3.37
C GLU A 617 12.77 22.73 3.62
N LYS A 618 13.38 22.59 4.79
CA LYS A 618 14.62 23.29 5.12
C LYS A 618 15.77 22.91 4.18
N MET A 619 15.99 21.62 3.94
CA MET A 619 17.06 21.15 3.05
C MET A 619 16.92 21.69 1.62
N ILE A 620 15.68 21.71 1.11
CA ILE A 620 15.40 22.24 -0.22
C ILE A 620 15.68 23.74 -0.28
N ASN A 621 15.19 24.50 0.70
CA ASN A 621 15.42 25.95 0.75
C ASN A 621 16.91 26.27 0.95
N ASP A 622 17.66 25.49 1.73
CA ASP A 622 19.11 25.62 1.86
C ASP A 622 19.81 25.40 0.50
N ALA A 623 19.41 24.38 -0.27
CA ALA A 623 19.94 24.12 -1.62
C ALA A 623 19.58 25.24 -2.61
N ILE A 624 18.38 25.82 -2.50
CA ILE A 624 17.94 26.97 -3.28
C ILE A 624 18.78 28.18 -2.94
N LEU A 625 18.98 28.50 -1.66
CA LEU A 625 19.77 29.66 -1.20
C LEU A 625 21.25 29.51 -1.53
N THR A 626 21.78 28.29 -1.63
CA THR A 626 23.18 28.05 -2.05
C THR A 626 23.40 28.43 -3.51
N GLY A 627 22.36 28.39 -4.36
CA GLY A 627 22.47 28.77 -5.75
C GLY A 627 23.27 27.77 -6.58
N ILE A 628 22.94 26.50 -6.47
CA ILE A 628 23.62 25.41 -7.17
C ILE A 628 23.38 25.52 -8.68
N PRO A 629 24.43 25.50 -9.54
CA PRO A 629 24.24 25.42 -10.99
C PRO A 629 23.46 24.16 -11.37
N VAL A 630 22.52 24.30 -12.30
CA VAL A 630 21.77 23.19 -12.89
C VAL A 630 22.36 22.91 -14.27
N VAL A 631 23.06 21.80 -14.37
CA VAL A 631 23.76 21.40 -15.60
C VAL A 631 22.94 20.30 -16.29
N THR A 632 22.81 20.41 -17.60
CA THR A 632 22.10 19.42 -18.42
C THR A 632 23.04 18.88 -19.48
N GLU A 633 23.16 17.55 -19.54
CA GLU A 633 23.97 16.84 -20.54
C GLU A 633 23.13 15.77 -21.23
N VAL A 634 23.43 15.49 -22.50
CA VAL A 634 22.85 14.34 -23.22
C VAL A 634 23.95 13.30 -23.37
N LEU A 635 23.78 12.14 -22.77
CA LEU A 635 24.79 11.09 -22.65
C LEU A 635 24.23 9.75 -23.09
N PRO A 636 25.08 8.80 -23.53
CA PRO A 636 24.72 7.40 -23.63
C PRO A 636 24.23 6.89 -22.26
N ILE A 637 23.18 6.06 -22.25
CA ILE A 637 22.53 5.61 -21.01
C ILE A 637 23.50 4.91 -20.03
N ASP A 638 24.49 4.17 -20.56
CA ASP A 638 25.49 3.48 -19.76
C ASP A 638 26.48 4.43 -19.10
N GLU A 639 26.82 5.54 -19.77
CA GLU A 639 27.68 6.59 -19.19
C GLU A 639 26.93 7.36 -18.10
N ALA A 640 25.66 7.67 -18.34
CA ALA A 640 24.82 8.35 -17.37
C ALA A 640 24.64 7.53 -16.09
N ARG A 641 24.45 6.21 -16.21
CA ARG A 641 24.38 5.28 -15.06
C ARG A 641 25.72 5.19 -14.30
N LYS A 642 26.85 5.17 -15.01
CA LYS A 642 28.18 5.17 -14.38
C LYS A 642 28.47 6.46 -13.60
N LYS A 643 27.89 7.60 -14.03
CA LYS A 643 27.94 8.87 -13.27
C LYS A 643 27.07 8.84 -12.00
N GLY A 644 26.21 7.83 -11.82
CA GLY A 644 25.30 7.73 -10.67
C GLY A 644 23.94 8.41 -10.89
N ALA A 645 23.58 8.74 -12.14
CA ALA A 645 22.31 9.37 -12.42
C ALA A 645 21.13 8.38 -12.19
N VAL A 646 20.12 8.84 -11.46
CA VAL A 646 18.94 8.05 -11.10
C VAL A 646 17.94 8.05 -12.25
N ALA A 647 17.52 6.87 -12.68
CA ALA A 647 16.45 6.68 -13.66
C ALA A 647 15.10 6.43 -12.96
N MET A 648 14.00 6.94 -13.51
CA MET A 648 12.67 6.62 -13.00
C MET A 648 12.35 5.15 -13.24
N PHE A 649 11.78 4.50 -12.23
CA PHE A 649 11.46 3.09 -12.28
C PHE A 649 10.31 2.81 -13.28
N GLY A 650 10.55 1.92 -14.23
CA GLY A 650 9.53 1.45 -15.20
C GLY A 650 9.42 2.25 -16.49
N GLU A 651 10.20 3.30 -16.70
CA GLU A 651 10.27 4.02 -17.99
C GLU A 651 11.26 3.36 -18.97
N LYS A 652 10.92 3.42 -20.26
CA LYS A 652 11.81 2.99 -21.33
C LYS A 652 12.58 4.19 -21.83
N TYR A 653 13.90 4.16 -21.67
CA TYR A 653 14.80 5.17 -22.18
C TYR A 653 15.41 4.71 -23.51
N GLY A 654 15.72 5.67 -24.38
CA GLY A 654 16.49 5.42 -25.61
C GLY A 654 17.98 5.21 -25.29
N GLU A 655 18.78 5.02 -26.35
CA GLU A 655 20.25 4.88 -26.25
C GLU A 655 20.92 6.16 -25.69
N MET A 656 20.32 7.32 -25.96
CA MET A 656 20.77 8.62 -25.45
C MET A 656 19.75 9.14 -24.44
N VAL A 657 20.22 9.60 -23.29
CA VAL A 657 19.39 10.14 -22.20
C VAL A 657 19.84 11.54 -21.80
N ARG A 658 18.87 12.38 -21.45
CA ARG A 658 19.13 13.70 -20.90
C ARG A 658 19.27 13.58 -19.38
N VAL A 659 20.40 14.00 -18.83
CA VAL A 659 20.72 14.03 -17.40
C VAL A 659 20.67 15.46 -16.91
N VAL A 660 19.96 15.68 -15.81
CA VAL A 660 19.91 16.96 -15.10
C VAL A 660 20.63 16.80 -13.77
N GLU A 661 21.70 17.60 -13.60
CA GLU A 661 22.56 17.57 -12.43
C GLU A 661 22.44 18.89 -11.65
N MET A 662 22.31 18.80 -10.34
CA MET A 662 22.29 19.90 -9.38
C MET A 662 23.40 19.70 -8.34
N GLY A 663 24.67 19.75 -8.80
CA GLY A 663 25.84 19.43 -7.98
C GLY A 663 25.70 18.06 -7.30
N ASP A 664 26.19 17.95 -6.06
CA ASP A 664 26.06 16.71 -5.27
C ASP A 664 24.66 16.50 -4.65
N PHE A 665 23.70 17.37 -4.96
CA PHE A 665 22.38 17.30 -4.34
C PHE A 665 21.45 16.34 -5.07
N SER A 666 21.35 16.43 -6.41
CA SER A 666 20.50 15.57 -7.25
C SER A 666 21.12 15.37 -8.63
N MET A 667 21.01 14.16 -9.18
CA MET A 667 21.38 13.83 -10.56
C MET A 667 20.38 12.79 -11.10
N GLU A 668 19.58 13.19 -12.10
CA GLU A 668 18.45 12.36 -12.56
C GLU A 668 18.26 12.41 -14.08
N PHE A 669 17.70 11.33 -14.66
CA PHE A 669 17.24 11.33 -16.05
C PHE A 669 15.97 12.16 -16.17
N CYS A 670 16.01 13.24 -16.93
CA CYS A 670 14.84 14.11 -17.10
C CYS A 670 14.80 14.84 -18.44
N GLY A 671 13.69 14.66 -19.17
CA GLY A 671 13.40 15.37 -20.43
C GLY A 671 12.69 16.71 -20.24
N GLY A 672 12.38 17.11 -19.01
CA GLY A 672 11.64 18.35 -18.73
C GLY A 672 12.43 19.62 -18.84
N THR A 673 11.76 20.77 -18.66
CA THR A 673 12.41 22.08 -18.70
C THR A 673 12.83 22.53 -17.29
N HIS A 674 14.06 22.98 -17.13
CA HIS A 674 14.66 23.33 -15.84
C HIS A 674 15.21 24.76 -15.80
N LEU A 675 15.43 25.20 -14.57
CA LEU A 675 16.25 26.41 -14.31
C LEU A 675 17.72 26.10 -14.63
N ASP A 676 18.52 27.13 -14.79
CA ASP A 676 19.98 27.06 -14.89
C ASP A 676 20.68 27.18 -13.53
N ASN A 677 19.94 27.59 -12.49
CA ASN A 677 20.45 27.74 -11.12
C ASN A 677 19.30 27.56 -10.11
N THR A 678 19.55 26.83 -9.02
CA THR A 678 18.53 26.54 -8.01
C THR A 678 17.99 27.78 -7.31
N ALA A 679 18.78 28.86 -7.17
CA ALA A 679 18.34 30.13 -6.57
C ALA A 679 17.14 30.76 -7.29
N LYS A 680 16.97 30.49 -8.59
CA LYS A 680 15.83 30.98 -9.39
C LYS A 680 14.52 30.28 -9.05
N ALA A 681 14.54 29.16 -8.29
CA ALA A 681 13.33 28.51 -7.81
C ALA A 681 12.57 29.38 -6.81
N GLY A 682 13.27 30.24 -6.10
CA GLY A 682 12.70 31.07 -5.04
C GLY A 682 12.31 30.19 -3.83
N LEU A 683 11.43 30.70 -2.99
CA LEU A 683 11.01 29.98 -1.79
C LEU A 683 10.20 28.74 -2.15
N PHE A 684 10.57 27.59 -1.57
CA PHE A 684 9.82 26.33 -1.63
C PHE A 684 8.98 26.16 -0.35
N HIS A 685 7.74 25.72 -0.49
CA HIS A 685 6.86 25.47 0.65
C HIS A 685 5.98 24.25 0.42
N ILE A 686 5.99 23.32 1.39
CA ILE A 686 5.12 22.14 1.40
C ILE A 686 3.72 22.55 1.88
N ARG A 687 2.69 22.32 1.05
CA ARG A 687 1.29 22.62 1.37
C ARG A 687 0.62 21.52 2.15
N SER A 688 0.83 20.30 1.72
CA SER A 688 0.16 19.12 2.30
C SER A 688 0.97 17.86 2.07
N GLU A 689 0.78 16.91 2.96
CA GLU A 689 1.20 15.53 2.84
C GLU A 689 0.01 14.63 3.09
N SER A 690 -0.19 13.60 2.25
CA SER A 690 -1.35 12.70 2.35
C SER A 690 -1.06 11.32 1.76
N SER A 691 -1.90 10.33 2.10
CA SER A 691 -1.86 9.01 1.47
C SER A 691 -2.66 9.01 0.16
N VAL A 692 -2.11 8.40 -0.89
CA VAL A 692 -2.80 8.20 -2.17
C VAL A 692 -3.24 6.76 -2.33
N ALA A 693 -2.34 5.86 -1.98
CA ALA A 693 -2.58 4.42 -1.97
C ALA A 693 -1.75 3.80 -0.84
N SER A 694 -1.95 2.54 -0.57
CA SER A 694 -1.11 1.84 0.39
C SER A 694 0.35 1.82 -0.08
N GLY A 695 1.25 2.27 0.79
CA GLY A 695 2.68 2.39 0.46
C GLY A 695 3.03 3.56 -0.45
N VAL A 696 2.08 4.46 -0.78
CA VAL A 696 2.32 5.65 -1.60
C VAL A 696 1.84 6.90 -0.87
N ARG A 697 2.75 7.83 -0.67
CA ARG A 697 2.49 9.15 -0.09
C ARG A 697 2.55 10.22 -1.16
N ARG A 698 1.84 11.31 -0.94
CA ARG A 698 1.78 12.48 -1.82
C ARG A 698 2.20 13.73 -1.08
N ILE A 699 3.10 14.49 -1.66
CA ILE A 699 3.38 15.86 -1.26
C ILE A 699 2.88 16.80 -2.35
N GLU A 700 2.15 17.85 -1.94
CA GLU A 700 1.88 19.02 -2.76
C GLU A 700 2.68 20.20 -2.21
N ALA A 701 3.36 20.92 -3.11
CA ALA A 701 4.21 22.04 -2.75
C ALA A 701 4.11 23.19 -3.78
N THR A 702 4.59 24.34 -3.39
CA THR A 702 4.63 25.56 -4.20
C THR A 702 6.02 26.13 -4.23
N THR A 703 6.32 26.97 -5.24
CA THR A 703 7.61 27.64 -5.40
C THR A 703 7.45 29.12 -5.73
N GLY A 704 8.51 29.89 -5.49
CA GLY A 704 8.69 31.24 -5.96
C GLY A 704 7.59 32.22 -5.51
N LYS A 705 6.96 32.89 -6.50
CA LYS A 705 5.98 33.95 -6.25
C LYS A 705 4.78 33.49 -5.42
N LEU A 706 4.23 32.31 -5.72
CA LEU A 706 3.06 31.79 -5.01
C LEU A 706 3.38 31.49 -3.54
N SER A 707 4.53 30.91 -3.25
CA SER A 707 4.98 30.67 -1.87
C SER A 707 5.12 31.97 -1.09
N LEU A 708 5.69 33.02 -1.71
CA LEU A 708 5.77 34.35 -1.11
C LEU A 708 4.41 34.98 -0.84
N GLU A 709 3.46 34.84 -1.79
CA GLU A 709 2.10 35.35 -1.61
C GLU A 709 1.37 34.59 -0.47
N MET A 710 1.54 33.27 -0.37
CA MET A 710 0.97 32.48 0.72
C MET A 710 1.52 32.91 2.08
N MET A 711 2.84 33.09 2.19
CA MET A 711 3.46 33.60 3.42
C MET A 711 2.98 35.00 3.77
N GLY A 712 2.85 35.88 2.77
CA GLY A 712 2.29 37.22 2.95
C GLY A 712 0.88 37.16 3.54
N ARG A 713 0.00 36.35 2.96
CA ARG A 713 -1.39 36.15 3.45
C ARG A 713 -1.42 35.55 4.87
N ALA A 714 -0.56 34.55 5.16
CA ALA A 714 -0.46 33.97 6.49
C ALA A 714 -0.01 35.03 7.52
N ASN A 715 1.00 35.83 7.19
CA ASN A 715 1.48 36.91 8.04
C ASN A 715 0.40 38.00 8.24
N GLU A 716 -0.33 38.40 7.19
CA GLU A 716 -1.44 39.33 7.30
C GLU A 716 -2.54 38.78 8.21
N MET A 717 -2.90 37.51 8.07
CA MET A 717 -3.87 36.86 8.93
C MET A 717 -3.42 36.86 10.39
N LEU A 718 -2.15 36.55 10.65
CA LEU A 718 -1.54 36.59 11.98
C LEU A 718 -1.58 38.01 12.59
N GLN A 719 -1.22 39.03 11.79
CA GLN A 719 -1.31 40.43 12.22
C GLN A 719 -2.74 40.86 12.57
N ARG A 720 -3.71 40.49 11.71
CA ARG A 720 -5.15 40.79 11.98
C ARG A 720 -5.64 40.06 13.23
N ALA A 721 -5.26 38.84 13.45
CA ALA A 721 -5.61 38.09 14.67
C ALA A 721 -5.00 38.77 15.91
N ALA A 722 -3.72 39.16 15.87
CA ALA A 722 -3.06 39.87 16.95
C ALA A 722 -3.73 41.19 17.25
N GLN A 723 -4.12 41.96 16.22
CA GLN A 723 -4.89 43.21 16.38
C GLN A 723 -6.25 42.99 17.05
N PHE A 724 -6.97 41.91 16.65
CA PHE A 724 -8.27 41.57 17.26
C PHE A 724 -8.12 41.31 18.76
N PHE A 725 -7.07 40.59 19.16
CA PHE A 725 -6.75 40.34 20.58
C PHE A 725 -5.98 41.47 21.27
N LYS A 726 -5.71 42.59 20.58
CA LYS A 726 -4.95 43.75 21.07
C LYS A 726 -3.59 43.39 21.66
N THR A 727 -2.82 42.58 20.94
CA THR A 727 -1.52 42.08 21.33
C THR A 727 -0.55 42.10 20.16
N SER A 728 0.72 41.73 20.38
CA SER A 728 1.69 41.49 19.32
C SER A 728 1.53 40.08 18.72
N PRO A 729 1.94 39.85 17.49
CA PRO A 729 1.98 38.51 16.92
C PRO A 729 2.79 37.49 17.76
N ALA A 730 3.85 37.92 18.42
CA ALA A 730 4.67 37.06 19.27
C ALA A 730 3.92 36.58 20.53
N ASP A 731 3.06 37.44 21.09
CA ASP A 731 2.33 37.18 22.35
C ASP A 731 0.90 36.65 22.10
N LEU A 732 0.54 36.39 20.82
CA LEU A 732 -0.84 36.07 20.44
C LEU A 732 -1.33 34.77 21.09
N LEU A 733 -0.50 33.74 21.14
CA LEU A 733 -0.88 32.46 21.74
C LEU A 733 -1.15 32.60 23.24
N ASP A 734 -0.28 33.30 23.97
CA ASP A 734 -0.43 33.54 25.41
C ASP A 734 -1.73 34.32 25.67
N ARG A 735 -2.04 35.30 24.82
CA ARG A 735 -3.27 36.09 24.92
C ARG A 735 -4.53 35.28 24.66
N ILE A 736 -4.49 34.37 23.67
CA ILE A 736 -5.60 33.44 23.38
C ILE A 736 -5.81 32.51 24.58
N GLU A 737 -4.74 31.95 25.15
CA GLU A 737 -4.79 31.09 26.33
C GLU A 737 -5.36 31.83 27.56
N GLN A 738 -4.90 33.04 27.81
CA GLN A 738 -5.47 33.91 28.85
C GLN A 738 -6.98 34.14 28.65
N GLN A 739 -7.39 34.49 27.42
CA GLN A 739 -8.79 34.75 27.10
C GLN A 739 -9.69 33.52 27.27
N ALA A 740 -9.16 32.35 26.91
CA ALA A 740 -9.85 31.06 27.10
C ALA A 740 -10.05 30.76 28.58
N ASN A 741 -9.04 31.01 29.41
CA ASN A 741 -9.09 30.83 30.85
C ASN A 741 -10.07 31.84 31.50
N GLU A 742 -10.00 33.12 31.14
CA GLU A 742 -10.95 34.14 31.60
C GLU A 742 -12.40 33.76 31.25
N THR A 743 -12.63 33.27 30.04
CA THR A 743 -13.96 32.81 29.59
C THR A 743 -14.47 31.65 30.42
N LYS A 744 -13.58 30.68 30.74
CA LYS A 744 -13.91 29.54 31.59
C LYS A 744 -14.28 29.98 33.03
N GLU A 745 -13.51 30.90 33.57
CA GLU A 745 -13.80 31.46 34.92
C GLU A 745 -15.12 32.25 34.96
N LEU A 746 -15.34 33.09 33.95
CA LEU A 746 -16.62 33.85 33.85
C LEU A 746 -17.81 32.90 33.74
N ARG A 747 -17.74 31.84 32.99
CA ARG A 747 -18.79 30.81 32.95
C ARG A 747 -19.02 30.19 34.33
N ARG A 748 -17.95 29.80 35.03
CA ARG A 748 -18.07 29.27 36.41
C ARG A 748 -18.69 30.26 37.37
N MET A 749 -18.32 31.54 37.30
CA MET A 749 -18.92 32.60 38.12
C MET A 749 -20.40 32.79 37.81
N LEU A 750 -20.76 32.77 36.51
CA LEU A 750 -22.13 32.88 36.06
C LEU A 750 -23.00 31.75 36.58
N ASP A 751 -22.48 30.51 36.49
CA ASP A 751 -23.18 29.32 36.98
C ASP A 751 -23.33 29.35 38.51
N LYS A 752 -22.31 29.82 39.22
CA LYS A 752 -22.39 30.03 40.68
C LYS A 752 -23.41 31.08 41.03
N MET A 753 -23.43 32.24 40.37
CA MET A 753 -24.40 33.30 40.59
C MET A 753 -25.85 32.84 40.32
N LYS A 754 -26.05 32.04 39.25
CA LYS A 754 -27.38 31.46 38.95
C LYS A 754 -27.81 30.49 40.08
N ALA A 755 -26.89 29.66 40.58
CA ALA A 755 -27.22 28.77 41.68
C ALA A 755 -27.54 29.51 42.99
N GLU A 756 -26.79 30.56 43.32
CA GLU A 756 -27.05 31.41 44.49
C GLU A 756 -28.40 32.16 44.38
N ALA A 757 -28.71 32.67 43.19
CA ALA A 757 -30.02 33.31 42.92
C ALA A 757 -31.18 32.32 43.11
N SER A 758 -31.05 31.09 42.58
CA SER A 758 -32.05 30.03 42.73
C SER A 758 -32.30 29.66 44.20
N VAL A 759 -31.21 29.56 44.98
CA VAL A 759 -31.33 29.30 46.44
C VAL A 759 -31.96 30.48 47.18
N GLY A 760 -31.65 31.73 46.79
CA GLY A 760 -32.26 32.92 47.34
C GLY A 760 -33.78 32.96 47.12
N GLU A 761 -34.25 32.63 45.92
CA GLU A 761 -35.68 32.51 45.60
C GLU A 761 -36.36 31.36 46.37
N ALA A 762 -35.69 30.20 46.50
CA ALA A 762 -36.22 29.09 47.26
C ALA A 762 -36.45 29.45 48.76
N ARG A 763 -35.63 30.31 49.36
CA ARG A 763 -35.87 30.86 50.70
C ARG A 763 -37.13 31.69 50.77
N GLN A 764 -37.43 32.52 49.79
CA GLN A 764 -38.65 33.33 49.75
C GLN A 764 -39.86 32.42 49.60
N PHE A 765 -39.83 31.39 48.79
CA PHE A 765 -40.90 30.43 48.65
C PHE A 765 -41.19 29.70 49.96
N LEU A 766 -40.18 29.36 50.74
CA LEU A 766 -40.36 28.72 52.04
C LEU A 766 -41.01 29.68 53.07
N ALA A 767 -40.70 30.98 53.00
CA ALA A 767 -41.29 31.99 53.86
C ALA A 767 -42.75 32.23 53.54
N SER A 768 -43.25 32.02 52.33
CA SER A 768 -44.61 32.14 51.87
C SER A 768 -45.37 30.80 51.85
N ALA A 769 -44.89 29.75 52.46
CA ALA A 769 -45.50 28.44 52.47
C ALA A 769 -46.82 28.41 53.15
N LYS A 770 -47.88 27.77 52.65
CA LYS A 770 -49.20 27.54 53.20
C LYS A 770 -49.14 26.34 54.14
N LYS A 771 -49.88 26.45 55.31
CA LYS A 771 -49.93 25.26 56.20
C LYS A 771 -51.20 24.45 55.92
N ILE A 772 -51.09 23.23 55.54
CA ILE A 772 -52.14 22.26 55.22
C ILE A 772 -51.90 20.97 55.96
N GLY A 773 -52.74 20.49 56.83
CA GLY A 773 -52.61 19.20 57.53
C GLY A 773 -51.32 19.04 58.33
N GLY A 774 -50.71 20.15 58.75
CA GLY A 774 -49.45 20.14 59.54
C GLY A 774 -48.20 19.96 58.63
N VAL A 775 -48.30 20.21 57.33
CA VAL A 775 -47.17 20.36 56.41
C VAL A 775 -47.14 21.74 55.82
N ASP A 776 -45.97 22.20 55.39
CA ASP A 776 -45.75 23.48 54.72
C ASP A 776 -45.72 23.26 53.19
N VAL A 777 -46.80 23.79 52.53
CA VAL A 777 -46.96 23.60 51.05
C VAL A 777 -46.41 24.80 50.33
N VAL A 778 -45.58 24.57 49.35
CA VAL A 778 -44.94 25.54 48.45
C VAL A 778 -45.27 25.18 47.00
N THR A 779 -45.93 26.15 46.30
CA THR A 779 -46.08 26.03 44.85
C THR A 779 -45.49 27.27 44.20
N ALA A 780 -44.61 27.06 43.19
CA ALA A 780 -44.01 28.18 42.46
C ALA A 780 -43.68 27.84 41.01
N GLN A 781 -43.88 28.87 40.16
CA GLN A 781 -43.45 28.80 38.77
C GLN A 781 -42.24 29.73 38.55
N ARG A 782 -41.23 29.21 37.83
CA ARG A 782 -40.08 30.01 37.38
C ARG A 782 -39.65 29.55 35.99
N ASP A 783 -39.96 30.40 35.03
CA ASP A 783 -39.67 30.08 33.63
C ASP A 783 -38.20 30.21 33.28
N GLY A 784 -37.76 29.42 32.30
CA GLY A 784 -36.40 29.42 31.79
C GLY A 784 -35.35 28.66 32.62
N LEU A 785 -35.73 28.08 33.79
CA LEU A 785 -34.83 27.24 34.58
C LEU A 785 -34.69 25.85 33.96
N ASP A 786 -33.48 25.32 34.02
CA ASP A 786 -33.21 23.92 33.65
C ASP A 786 -33.54 22.95 34.83
N ALA A 787 -33.52 21.67 34.52
CA ALA A 787 -33.82 20.62 35.51
C ALA A 787 -32.82 20.63 36.69
N THR A 788 -31.60 21.12 36.48
CA THR A 788 -30.53 21.16 37.50
C THR A 788 -30.82 22.28 38.49
N ALA A 789 -31.18 23.47 38.00
CA ALA A 789 -31.54 24.59 38.84
C ALA A 789 -32.82 24.32 39.67
N LEU A 790 -33.85 23.71 39.06
CA LEU A 790 -35.05 23.28 39.78
C LEU A 790 -34.69 22.28 40.90
N ARG A 791 -33.81 21.29 40.64
CA ARG A 791 -33.36 20.32 41.67
C ARG A 791 -32.65 21.02 42.82
N GLN A 792 -31.73 21.95 42.54
CA GLN A 792 -31.03 22.70 43.58
C GLN A 792 -32.00 23.49 44.48
N MET A 793 -33.03 24.11 43.89
CA MET A 793 -34.10 24.79 44.67
C MET A 793 -34.87 23.78 45.52
N GLY A 794 -35.28 22.65 44.95
CA GLY A 794 -36.04 21.62 45.67
C GLY A 794 -35.22 20.97 46.80
N ASP A 795 -33.97 20.65 46.55
CA ASP A 795 -33.07 20.10 47.57
C ASP A 795 -32.89 21.10 48.72
N PHE A 796 -32.70 22.37 48.44
CA PHE A 796 -32.66 23.42 49.48
C PHE A 796 -33.93 23.45 50.29
N LEU A 797 -35.13 23.44 49.68
CA LEU A 797 -36.42 23.48 50.37
C LEU A 797 -36.56 22.24 51.28
N ARG A 798 -36.27 21.06 50.78
CA ARG A 798 -36.33 19.79 51.52
C ARG A 798 -35.36 19.73 52.72
N ASP A 799 -34.12 20.20 52.50
CA ASP A 799 -33.08 20.15 53.57
C ASP A 799 -33.33 21.20 54.63
N LYS A 800 -33.97 22.33 54.34
CA LYS A 800 -34.24 23.40 55.28
C LYS A 800 -35.53 23.22 56.05
N ASN A 801 -36.52 22.51 55.55
CA ASN A 801 -37.81 22.31 56.20
C ASN A 801 -38.23 20.84 56.12
N PRO A 802 -38.18 20.06 57.21
CA PRO A 802 -38.61 18.67 57.26
C PRO A 802 -40.07 18.43 56.96
N THR A 803 -40.93 19.44 57.11
CA THR A 803 -42.42 19.37 56.85
C THR A 803 -42.79 19.91 55.46
N VAL A 804 -41.84 20.30 54.62
CA VAL A 804 -42.13 20.90 53.33
C VAL A 804 -42.71 19.89 52.35
N VAL A 805 -43.69 20.34 51.58
CA VAL A 805 -44.18 19.71 50.35
C VAL A 805 -44.13 20.80 49.27
N ALA A 806 -43.16 20.71 48.37
CA ALA A 806 -42.95 21.72 47.36
C ALA A 806 -43.15 21.17 45.94
N VAL A 807 -43.86 21.93 45.11
CA VAL A 807 -43.97 21.72 43.66
C VAL A 807 -43.48 22.95 42.93
N LEU A 808 -42.39 22.80 42.23
CA LEU A 808 -41.80 23.87 41.40
C LEU A 808 -42.01 23.54 39.93
N SER A 809 -42.31 24.51 39.11
CA SER A 809 -42.47 24.39 37.68
C SER A 809 -41.56 25.35 36.90
N SER A 810 -41.11 24.92 35.74
CA SER A 810 -40.39 25.79 34.80
C SER A 810 -40.89 25.53 33.39
N VAL A 811 -41.23 26.60 32.68
CA VAL A 811 -41.54 26.56 31.25
C VAL A 811 -40.33 27.02 30.48
N LYS A 812 -39.84 26.13 29.55
CA LYS A 812 -38.74 26.40 28.68
C LYS A 812 -38.98 25.73 27.32
N ASP A 813 -38.75 26.46 26.23
CA ASP A 813 -38.90 25.92 24.85
C ASP A 813 -40.28 25.26 24.60
N GLY A 814 -41.36 25.84 25.15
CA GLY A 814 -42.72 25.33 24.96
C GLY A 814 -43.06 24.03 25.73
N LYS A 815 -42.22 23.62 26.66
CA LYS A 815 -42.44 22.46 27.53
C LYS A 815 -42.39 22.88 28.99
N VAL A 816 -43.20 22.23 29.82
CA VAL A 816 -43.15 22.43 31.27
C VAL A 816 -42.40 21.29 31.95
N THR A 817 -41.51 21.62 32.86
CA THR A 817 -40.84 20.70 33.77
C THR A 817 -41.33 20.93 35.17
N PHE A 818 -41.76 19.89 35.86
CA PHE A 818 -42.17 19.93 37.26
C PHE A 818 -41.12 19.19 38.12
N LEU A 819 -40.83 19.76 39.27
CA LEU A 819 -40.14 19.13 40.40
C LEU A 819 -41.02 19.09 41.59
N ALA A 820 -41.23 17.93 42.20
CA ALA A 820 -41.85 17.82 43.51
C ALA A 820 -40.84 17.34 44.54
N VAL A 821 -40.80 17.94 45.71
CA VAL A 821 -40.00 17.48 46.85
C VAL A 821 -40.84 17.41 48.14
N CYS A 822 -40.55 16.42 48.97
CA CYS A 822 -41.20 16.24 50.27
C CYS A 822 -40.12 16.10 51.36
N GLY A 823 -40.21 16.90 52.40
CA GLY A 823 -39.36 16.76 53.59
C GLY A 823 -39.62 15.46 54.36
N LYS A 824 -38.70 15.09 55.24
CA LYS A 824 -38.73 13.81 55.96
C LYS A 824 -40.03 13.58 56.73
N ASP A 825 -40.51 14.63 57.43
CA ASP A 825 -41.69 14.57 58.22
C ASP A 825 -42.98 14.57 57.39
N ALA A 826 -42.97 15.21 56.23
CA ALA A 826 -44.04 15.14 55.26
C ALA A 826 -44.14 13.72 54.63
N VAL A 827 -43.04 13.09 54.36
CA VAL A 827 -42.97 11.67 53.85
C VAL A 827 -43.49 10.73 54.95
N ALA A 828 -43.11 10.95 56.21
CA ALA A 828 -43.56 10.14 57.35
C ALA A 828 -45.10 10.28 57.56
N LYS A 829 -45.72 11.38 57.14
CA LYS A 829 -47.17 11.62 57.15
C LYS A 829 -47.88 11.03 55.90
N GLY A 830 -47.19 10.34 55.02
CA GLY A 830 -47.74 9.64 53.85
C GLY A 830 -47.62 10.41 52.54
N MET A 831 -46.99 11.59 52.54
CA MET A 831 -46.78 12.36 51.32
C MET A 831 -45.69 11.70 50.46
N LYS A 832 -45.88 11.64 49.14
CA LYS A 832 -44.93 11.08 48.18
C LYS A 832 -44.79 12.02 46.99
N ALA A 833 -43.55 12.53 46.78
CA ALA A 833 -43.20 13.41 45.66
C ALA A 833 -43.53 12.76 44.29
N GLY A 834 -43.36 11.46 44.16
CA GLY A 834 -43.67 10.72 42.92
C GLY A 834 -45.17 10.74 42.56
N ASP A 835 -46.05 10.66 43.54
CA ASP A 835 -47.50 10.70 43.32
C ASP A 835 -47.96 12.14 43.04
N LEU A 836 -47.41 13.12 43.76
CA LEU A 836 -47.63 14.51 43.56
C LEU A 836 -47.21 15.01 42.17
N VAL A 837 -46.00 14.67 41.74
CA VAL A 837 -45.54 15.05 40.41
C VAL A 837 -46.35 14.39 39.30
N ARG A 838 -46.78 13.16 39.50
CA ARG A 838 -47.67 12.46 38.57
C ARG A 838 -49.03 13.17 38.41
N SER A 839 -49.59 13.62 39.50
CA SER A 839 -50.84 14.39 39.52
C SER A 839 -50.69 15.67 38.68
N VAL A 840 -49.73 16.51 39.00
CA VAL A 840 -49.54 17.79 38.27
C VAL A 840 -49.17 17.62 36.81
N CYS A 841 -48.34 16.61 36.48
CA CYS A 841 -47.97 16.32 35.09
C CYS A 841 -49.17 15.87 34.25
N THR A 842 -50.09 15.10 34.85
CA THR A 842 -51.31 14.62 34.15
C THR A 842 -52.14 15.76 33.68
N ILE A 843 -52.28 16.85 34.47
CA ILE A 843 -53.06 18.07 34.15
C ILE A 843 -52.45 18.74 32.92
N CYS A 844 -51.12 18.74 32.81
CA CYS A 844 -50.41 19.37 31.69
C CYS A 844 -50.13 18.38 30.54
N GLY A 845 -50.84 17.26 30.44
CA GLY A 845 -50.71 16.28 29.34
C GLY A 845 -49.39 15.55 29.31
N GLY A 846 -48.79 15.30 30.46
CA GLY A 846 -47.46 14.68 30.56
C GLY A 846 -47.38 13.54 31.56
N LYS A 847 -46.15 13.14 31.88
CA LYS A 847 -45.84 12.03 32.82
C LYS A 847 -44.72 12.45 33.77
N GLY A 848 -44.73 11.88 34.96
CA GLY A 848 -43.75 12.11 35.97
C GLY A 848 -43.62 10.96 36.96
N GLY A 849 -42.54 10.94 37.74
CA GLY A 849 -42.28 9.94 38.75
C GLY A 849 -40.93 10.14 39.44
N GLY A 850 -40.70 9.40 40.49
CA GLY A 850 -39.46 9.47 41.25
C GLY A 850 -39.62 8.82 42.63
N LYS A 851 -38.66 9.17 43.52
CA LYS A 851 -38.61 8.71 44.89
C LYS A 851 -39.68 9.43 45.76
N PRO A 852 -40.02 8.90 46.97
CA PRO A 852 -40.98 9.57 47.85
C PRO A 852 -40.55 10.98 48.28
N ASP A 853 -39.28 11.26 48.40
CA ASP A 853 -38.71 12.54 48.82
C ASP A 853 -38.41 13.52 47.68
N SER A 854 -38.23 13.01 46.42
CA SER A 854 -37.98 13.87 45.26
C SER A 854 -38.41 13.19 43.96
N ALA A 855 -39.11 13.89 43.08
CA ALA A 855 -39.62 13.40 41.82
C ALA A 855 -39.66 14.51 40.78
N MET A 856 -39.46 14.15 39.53
CA MET A 856 -39.53 15.06 38.39
C MET A 856 -40.46 14.52 37.30
N GLY A 857 -41.03 15.42 36.53
CA GLY A 857 -41.85 15.12 35.38
C GLY A 857 -41.94 16.29 34.43
N GLY A 858 -42.69 16.11 33.36
CA GLY A 858 -42.90 17.18 32.40
C GLY A 858 -44.27 17.04 31.72
N GLY A 859 -44.69 18.12 31.04
CA GLY A 859 -45.92 18.18 30.25
C GLY A 859 -45.73 19.05 29.02
N THR A 860 -46.68 18.95 28.10
CA THR A 860 -46.69 19.70 26.84
C THR A 860 -47.69 20.87 26.83
N ASP A 861 -48.67 20.84 27.72
CA ASP A 861 -49.68 21.90 27.82
C ASP A 861 -49.24 22.95 28.85
N VAL A 862 -48.55 23.96 28.37
CA VAL A 862 -48.01 25.05 29.20
C VAL A 862 -49.09 26.02 29.75
N LEU A 863 -50.32 26.05 29.13
CA LEU A 863 -51.40 26.89 29.56
C LEU A 863 -52.09 26.39 30.85
N LYS A 864 -51.87 25.13 31.21
CA LYS A 864 -52.44 24.50 32.40
C LYS A 864 -51.49 24.42 33.59
N VAL A 865 -50.38 25.14 33.56
CA VAL A 865 -49.40 25.12 34.65
C VAL A 865 -49.99 25.68 35.93
N ASP A 866 -50.78 26.82 35.86
CA ASP A 866 -51.43 27.42 37.01
C ASP A 866 -52.48 26.49 37.61
N ASP A 867 -53.27 25.80 36.77
CA ASP A 867 -54.24 24.78 37.20
C ASP A 867 -53.59 23.62 37.93
N ALA A 868 -52.43 23.16 37.37
CA ALA A 868 -51.64 22.06 37.94
C ALA A 868 -51.06 22.46 39.32
N LEU A 869 -50.56 23.69 39.47
CA LEU A 869 -50.02 24.17 40.74
C LEU A 869 -51.12 24.40 41.75
N ALA A 870 -52.32 24.90 41.36
CA ALA A 870 -53.50 25.10 42.22
C ALA A 870 -54.05 23.75 42.76
N ALA A 871 -54.01 22.69 41.95
CA ALA A 871 -54.45 21.35 42.36
C ALA A 871 -53.56 20.70 43.45
N VAL A 872 -52.37 21.26 43.76
CA VAL A 872 -51.45 20.74 44.78
C VAL A 872 -52.13 20.84 46.19
N ASP A 873 -52.75 21.94 46.53
CA ASP A 873 -53.36 22.17 47.84
C ASP A 873 -54.46 21.11 48.10
N ASP A 874 -55.31 20.82 47.12
CA ASP A 874 -56.35 19.79 47.20
C ASP A 874 -55.79 18.38 47.32
N PHE A 875 -54.66 18.10 46.54
CA PHE A 875 -54.01 16.81 46.64
C PHE A 875 -53.41 16.57 48.03
N VAL A 876 -52.73 17.58 48.58
CA VAL A 876 -52.14 17.47 49.93
C VAL A 876 -53.21 17.29 50.98
N SER A 877 -54.33 18.03 50.90
CA SER A 877 -55.46 17.93 51.82
C SER A 877 -56.06 16.53 51.79
N LYS A 878 -56.22 15.91 50.61
CA LYS A 878 -56.75 14.55 50.47
C LYS A 878 -55.86 13.46 51.02
N VAL A 879 -54.57 13.61 50.93
CA VAL A 879 -53.59 12.64 51.42
C VAL A 879 -53.40 12.71 52.91
N LEU A 880 -53.62 13.88 53.52
CA LEU A 880 -53.47 14.12 54.98
C LEU A 880 -54.75 14.12 55.77
N ALA A 881 -55.95 14.03 55.12
CA ALA A 881 -57.20 13.78 55.72
C ALA A 881 -57.38 12.30 56.12
#